data_c4017e9faeead30f717f8f0ec42b48e6
#
_entry.id   c4017e9faeead30f717f8f0ec42b48e6
#
_cell.length_a   1.000
_cell.length_b   1.000
_cell.length_c   1.000
_cell.angle_alpha   90.00
_cell.angle_beta   90.00
_cell.angle_gamma   90.00
#
_symmetry.space_group_name_H-M   'P 1'
#
loop_
_entity.id
_entity.type
_entity.pdbx_description
1 polymer ?
#
loop_
_entity_poly.entity_id
_entity_poly.type
_entity_poly.pdbx_seq_one_letter_code
_entity_poly.pdbx_strand_id
1 'polypeptide(L)'
;MKGMMQYLLITILIITGVIFPQKGGIKGKVTDNNNPVSSVNILLIETNYGTSSEDDGTFEIRNIPVGEYEIKFSSVGYETKILKVNIESNRIIELNIELTQRAIEVGTVEIYGGPFQRQDDTRTSLINLSPRDAKVIPGAVEDVFRTLQSLPGVLAPNDFSSQLVIRGSGPDQNLILMDDIEIFNPYRLYGVISMFNPDAVSDISLITGGFPVKYGDRLSAVLDVTNKEGSTKKYLTGSVNASIVDANIVLGGKNPFSLKGSWLINSRRTYYDLIIEPFVKSAGLVEENTSFPNFYDVQAKIAVGPYSGHKFLLNGIYSRDGVDLVSGKERQTPDSVDVFNITRNDVLGFAWHYVPDENLFNKLIVSWYNNSGATDFQSEILDPSLQREAFEDALPDTLSPYLFGFNLDAFFAFTKYSIDDKFTYLTGKNLFEAGAGVDFLKTVIDFRYNIDPELKSVFTSQPMFKAIFDDLKDIKHFNRYRAYVQNRFAITDHLFVQPGLRFDHYNILNKSYLAPRISLSYAIDEFTTARAVWGVYYQSPGYEKLRDQGALFDFNNVYTKDLEAERSIHYVLGIERWLTNEWLLRVEGYYKDFTNLIIQDQVKGLKYITDSVPGKDLRYRSGWTNPVMILGDSLTQIPVNKSVGEAYGLEFFLEKKNIFGNNRFSGWISYSLAFTDRVGFNKKIPFYFDQKHTVNIVLNYKINSWLDVGMKWHYGSGFPTNEAVGIKPRIVLVDQNFDGKPETPVIATRQGSGLPQDRQEVIYDVDYGDNKWNVRLPSYHRLDIRFTAFADYWDLDWTFYLDVINVYNRSNVINYDYFVSDNLALGKEAVNMFPIIPTLGFSVKF
;
A
#
# COMPACT_ATOMS: atom_id res chain seq x y z
N MET A 1 8.89 -7.24 -66.62
CA MET A 1 8.73 -7.14 -65.14
C MET A 1 9.33 -8.30 -64.34
N LYS A 2 9.52 -9.53 -64.84
CA LYS A 2 10.16 -10.64 -64.11
C LYS A 2 11.69 -10.51 -63.96
N GLY A 3 12.39 -9.86 -64.89
CA GLY A 3 13.86 -9.71 -64.88
C GLY A 3 14.36 -8.64 -63.92
N MET A 4 13.59 -7.60 -63.70
CA MET A 4 13.97 -6.49 -62.80
C MET A 4 13.84 -6.83 -61.30
N MET A 5 12.98 -7.77 -60.94
CA MET A 5 12.79 -8.26 -59.58
C MET A 5 13.89 -9.23 -59.14
N GLN A 6 14.52 -9.96 -60.07
CA GLN A 6 15.68 -10.82 -59.79
C GLN A 6 16.96 -10.01 -59.50
N TYR A 7 17.19 -8.91 -60.22
CA TYR A 7 18.35 -8.03 -59.96
C TYR A 7 18.20 -7.24 -58.68
N LEU A 8 16.95 -6.89 -58.26
CA LEU A 8 16.69 -6.22 -56.97
C LEU A 8 16.95 -7.16 -55.78
N LEU A 9 16.61 -8.44 -55.89
CA LEU A 9 16.86 -9.46 -54.86
C LEU A 9 18.36 -9.80 -54.74
N ILE A 10 19.13 -9.82 -55.82
CA ILE A 10 20.57 -10.07 -55.81
C ILE A 10 21.33 -8.85 -55.28
N THR A 11 20.85 -7.63 -55.52
CA THR A 11 21.47 -6.41 -54.99
C THR A 11 21.19 -6.25 -53.49
N ILE A 12 20.06 -6.72 -52.97
CA ILE A 12 19.77 -6.73 -51.52
C ILE A 12 20.60 -7.80 -50.80
N LEU A 13 20.93 -8.94 -51.46
CA LEU A 13 21.78 -9.99 -50.85
C LEU A 13 23.29 -9.64 -50.83
N ILE A 14 23.76 -8.67 -51.59
CA ILE A 14 25.17 -8.24 -51.62
C ILE A 14 25.43 -7.09 -50.64
N ILE A 15 24.39 -6.40 -50.12
CA ILE A 15 24.52 -5.30 -49.15
C ILE A 15 24.47 -5.76 -47.66
N THR A 16 24.10 -7.02 -47.42
CA THR A 16 24.29 -7.62 -46.06
C THR A 16 25.73 -8.16 -45.97
N GLY A 17 26.69 -7.29 -46.04
CA GLY A 17 28.04 -7.58 -45.54
C GLY A 17 27.91 -7.87 -44.06
N VAL A 18 28.17 -9.11 -43.68
CA VAL A 18 28.25 -9.57 -42.30
C VAL A 18 29.38 -8.76 -41.65
N ILE A 19 29.02 -7.65 -41.02
CA ILE A 19 29.93 -6.92 -40.12
C ILE A 19 30.08 -7.84 -38.90
N PHE A 20 31.12 -8.65 -38.86
CA PHE A 20 31.52 -9.31 -37.64
C PHE A 20 31.83 -8.21 -36.62
N PRO A 21 31.11 -8.13 -35.50
CA PRO A 21 31.43 -7.14 -34.49
C PRO A 21 32.87 -7.36 -34.01
N GLN A 22 33.68 -6.33 -34.15
CA GLN A 22 35.05 -6.36 -33.63
C GLN A 22 34.95 -6.52 -32.12
N LYS A 23 35.77 -7.41 -31.54
CA LYS A 23 35.70 -7.77 -30.12
C LYS A 23 37.03 -7.57 -29.44
N GLY A 24 37.00 -7.17 -28.17
CA GLY A 24 38.14 -7.11 -27.26
C GLY A 24 37.89 -7.89 -25.97
N GLY A 25 38.66 -7.62 -24.92
CA GLY A 25 38.48 -8.24 -23.61
C GLY A 25 39.07 -7.39 -22.49
N ILE A 26 38.74 -7.78 -21.27
CA ILE A 26 39.26 -7.20 -20.04
C ILE A 26 39.81 -8.35 -19.18
N LYS A 27 40.97 -8.18 -18.56
CA LYS A 27 41.49 -9.06 -17.52
C LYS A 27 42.08 -8.23 -16.38
N GLY A 28 42.24 -8.81 -15.21
CA GLY A 28 42.88 -8.08 -14.12
C GLY A 28 42.81 -8.82 -12.81
N LYS A 29 43.07 -8.08 -11.73
CA LYS A 29 43.03 -8.62 -10.38
C LYS A 29 42.27 -7.66 -9.45
N VAL A 30 41.47 -8.23 -8.55
CA VAL A 30 40.78 -7.47 -7.49
C VAL A 30 41.44 -7.75 -6.17
N THR A 31 41.82 -6.71 -5.42
CA THR A 31 42.50 -6.79 -4.14
C THR A 31 41.85 -5.85 -3.12
N ASP A 32 42.11 -6.18 -1.83
CA ASP A 32 41.86 -5.32 -0.67
C ASP A 32 43.13 -5.27 0.16
N ASN A 33 43.77 -4.10 0.33
CA ASN A 33 45.06 -3.93 1.01
C ASN A 33 46.11 -4.97 0.56
N ASN A 34 46.24 -5.19 -0.75
CA ASN A 34 47.08 -6.20 -1.41
C ASN A 34 46.67 -7.67 -1.22
N ASN A 35 45.59 -7.99 -0.48
CA ASN A 35 45.05 -9.34 -0.42
C ASN A 35 44.08 -9.57 -1.57
N PRO A 36 44.11 -10.76 -2.22
CA PRO A 36 43.15 -11.08 -3.28
C PRO A 36 41.75 -11.15 -2.72
N VAL A 37 40.77 -10.62 -3.44
CA VAL A 37 39.33 -10.73 -3.11
C VAL A 37 38.68 -11.65 -4.12
N SER A 38 38.21 -12.81 -3.65
CA SER A 38 37.49 -13.80 -4.47
C SER A 38 36.00 -13.46 -4.58
N SER A 39 35.34 -14.05 -5.57
CA SER A 39 33.90 -13.95 -5.77
C SER A 39 33.36 -12.48 -5.88
N VAL A 40 34.23 -11.56 -6.32
CA VAL A 40 33.79 -10.22 -6.70
C VAL A 40 33.01 -10.29 -8.00
N ASN A 41 31.78 -9.85 -8.00
CA ASN A 41 30.99 -9.75 -9.21
C ASN A 41 31.47 -8.58 -10.07
N ILE A 42 31.84 -8.88 -11.30
CA ILE A 42 32.42 -7.93 -12.26
C ILE A 42 31.51 -7.89 -13.47
N LEU A 43 30.88 -6.75 -13.71
CA LEU A 43 29.86 -6.60 -14.72
C LEU A 43 30.12 -5.33 -15.54
N LEU A 44 30.09 -5.43 -16.88
CA LEU A 44 29.98 -4.24 -17.72
C LEU A 44 28.52 -3.75 -17.65
N ILE A 45 28.32 -2.59 -17.06
CA ILE A 45 27.00 -2.01 -16.87
C ILE A 45 26.31 -1.88 -18.24
N GLU A 46 25.02 -2.17 -18.26
CA GLU A 46 24.21 -2.16 -19.49
C GLU A 46 24.59 -3.23 -20.53
N THR A 47 25.37 -4.27 -20.13
CA THR A 47 25.73 -5.39 -20.99
C THR A 47 25.52 -6.72 -20.29
N ASN A 48 25.68 -7.83 -21.03
CA ASN A 48 25.72 -9.20 -20.47
C ASN A 48 27.14 -9.70 -20.28
N TYR A 49 28.12 -8.86 -20.40
CA TYR A 49 29.50 -9.24 -20.19
C TYR A 49 29.86 -9.06 -18.74
N GLY A 50 30.05 -10.15 -18.06
CA GLY A 50 30.45 -10.17 -16.67
C GLY A 50 31.17 -11.47 -16.30
N THR A 51 31.78 -11.48 -15.16
CA THR A 51 32.47 -12.61 -14.55
C THR A 51 32.53 -12.41 -13.04
N SER A 52 33.04 -13.41 -12.32
CA SER A 52 33.47 -13.26 -10.93
C SER A 52 34.97 -13.41 -10.83
N SER A 53 35.58 -12.77 -9.81
CA SER A 53 36.98 -13.03 -9.50
C SER A 53 37.18 -14.41 -8.93
N GLU A 54 38.27 -15.08 -9.36
CA GLU A 54 38.72 -16.37 -8.86
C GLU A 54 39.29 -16.25 -7.42
N ASP A 55 39.66 -17.35 -6.81
CA ASP A 55 40.21 -17.39 -5.42
C ASP A 55 41.49 -16.59 -5.23
N ASP A 56 42.27 -16.38 -6.29
CA ASP A 56 43.47 -15.54 -6.28
C ASP A 56 43.17 -14.07 -6.65
N GLY A 57 41.89 -13.70 -6.79
CA GLY A 57 41.39 -12.37 -7.12
C GLY A 57 41.44 -12.06 -8.62
N THR A 58 41.96 -12.96 -9.48
CA THR A 58 42.02 -12.71 -10.93
C THR A 58 40.64 -12.82 -11.60
N PHE A 59 40.47 -12.09 -12.74
CA PHE A 59 39.27 -12.17 -13.53
C PHE A 59 39.57 -11.94 -15.03
N GLU A 60 38.74 -12.47 -15.89
CA GLU A 60 38.81 -12.24 -17.34
C GLU A 60 37.40 -12.21 -17.97
N ILE A 61 37.15 -11.20 -18.83
CA ILE A 61 35.94 -11.12 -19.66
C ILE A 61 36.38 -11.02 -21.12
N ARG A 62 35.95 -11.98 -21.94
CA ARG A 62 36.33 -12.07 -23.38
C ARG A 62 35.15 -11.76 -24.28
N ASN A 63 35.46 -11.50 -25.54
CA ASN A 63 34.48 -11.32 -26.63
C ASN A 63 33.57 -10.10 -26.44
N ILE A 64 34.01 -9.05 -25.78
CA ILE A 64 33.27 -7.81 -25.59
C ILE A 64 33.29 -7.03 -26.93
N PRO A 65 32.15 -6.53 -27.45
CA PRO A 65 32.14 -5.65 -28.60
C PRO A 65 32.96 -4.36 -28.37
N VAL A 66 33.53 -3.79 -29.40
CA VAL A 66 34.25 -2.51 -29.31
C VAL A 66 33.28 -1.39 -28.92
N GLY A 67 33.67 -0.58 -27.93
CA GLY A 67 32.85 0.53 -27.40
C GLY A 67 33.33 1.04 -26.06
N GLU A 68 32.72 2.14 -25.60
CA GLU A 68 32.88 2.65 -24.25
C GLU A 68 31.87 2.03 -23.31
N TYR A 69 32.36 1.52 -22.16
CA TYR A 69 31.55 0.85 -21.16
C TYR A 69 31.88 1.33 -19.77
N GLU A 70 30.92 1.19 -18.86
CA GLU A 70 31.20 1.27 -17.42
C GLU A 70 31.28 -0.14 -16.85
N ILE A 71 32.39 -0.47 -16.18
CA ILE A 71 32.61 -1.74 -15.52
C ILE A 71 32.39 -1.58 -14.01
N LYS A 72 31.54 -2.41 -13.44
CA LYS A 72 31.17 -2.41 -12.02
C LYS A 72 31.82 -3.60 -11.33
N PHE A 73 32.45 -3.34 -10.20
CA PHE A 73 32.99 -4.33 -9.27
C PHE A 73 32.18 -4.27 -7.99
N SER A 74 31.55 -5.38 -7.61
CA SER A 74 30.71 -5.47 -6.40
C SER A 74 30.91 -6.80 -5.68
N SER A 75 31.08 -6.75 -4.36
CA SER A 75 31.15 -7.92 -3.49
C SER A 75 30.52 -7.59 -2.15
N VAL A 76 30.05 -8.64 -1.44
CA VAL A 76 29.52 -8.52 -0.09
C VAL A 76 30.64 -8.01 0.83
N GLY A 77 30.36 -6.98 1.63
CA GLY A 77 31.36 -6.38 2.50
C GLY A 77 32.24 -5.31 1.87
N TYR A 78 32.09 -5.01 0.59
CA TYR A 78 32.92 -4.04 -0.13
C TYR A 78 32.11 -2.90 -0.75
N GLU A 79 32.73 -1.72 -0.87
CA GLU A 79 32.15 -0.60 -1.60
C GLU A 79 32.18 -0.91 -3.11
N THR A 80 31.02 -0.77 -3.76
CA THR A 80 30.91 -0.95 -5.22
C THR A 80 31.76 0.08 -5.94
N LYS A 81 32.65 -0.36 -6.87
CA LYS A 81 33.49 0.49 -7.69
C LYS A 81 33.05 0.45 -9.13
N ILE A 82 32.89 1.60 -9.75
CA ILE A 82 32.52 1.74 -11.17
C ILE A 82 33.60 2.52 -11.88
N LEU A 83 34.05 2.03 -13.03
CA LEU A 83 35.08 2.66 -13.85
C LEU A 83 34.65 2.66 -15.32
N LYS A 84 35.05 3.71 -16.05
CA LYS A 84 34.89 3.77 -17.50
C LYS A 84 36.02 3.03 -18.19
N VAL A 85 35.69 2.21 -19.18
CA VAL A 85 36.64 1.43 -19.97
C VAL A 85 36.28 1.54 -21.46
N ASN A 86 37.26 1.70 -22.31
CA ASN A 86 37.10 1.75 -23.75
C ASN A 86 37.66 0.48 -24.37
N ILE A 87 36.80 -0.41 -24.88
CA ILE A 87 37.16 -1.69 -25.49
C ILE A 87 37.60 -1.46 -26.92
N GLU A 88 38.85 -1.80 -27.20
CA GLU A 88 39.44 -1.76 -28.57
C GLU A 88 39.45 -3.14 -29.21
N SER A 89 39.43 -3.16 -30.56
CA SER A 89 39.43 -4.40 -31.32
C SER A 89 40.69 -5.25 -31.09
N ASN A 90 40.52 -6.54 -30.83
CA ASN A 90 41.58 -7.51 -30.60
C ASN A 90 42.57 -7.16 -29.48
N ARG A 91 42.17 -6.34 -28.50
CA ARG A 91 42.97 -5.96 -27.37
C ARG A 91 42.34 -6.43 -26.08
N ILE A 92 43.16 -6.89 -25.13
CA ILE A 92 42.76 -7.20 -23.77
C ILE A 92 43.31 -6.09 -22.87
N ILE A 93 42.38 -5.39 -22.18
CA ILE A 93 42.72 -4.32 -21.24
C ILE A 93 43.01 -4.97 -19.88
N GLU A 94 44.08 -4.53 -19.23
CA GLU A 94 44.43 -4.99 -17.87
C GLU A 94 43.97 -3.96 -16.84
N LEU A 95 43.09 -4.40 -15.89
CA LEU A 95 42.51 -3.58 -14.82
C LEU A 95 42.77 -4.20 -13.45
N ASN A 96 43.63 -3.58 -12.66
CA ASN A 96 43.85 -3.97 -11.28
C ASN A 96 43.04 -3.06 -10.35
N ILE A 97 42.18 -3.67 -9.57
CA ILE A 97 41.15 -2.96 -8.79
C ILE A 97 41.37 -3.20 -7.32
N GLU A 98 41.46 -2.13 -6.56
CA GLU A 98 41.43 -2.18 -5.11
C GLU A 98 40.02 -1.84 -4.62
N LEU A 99 39.39 -2.75 -3.89
CA LEU A 99 38.09 -2.55 -3.23
C LEU A 99 38.30 -2.13 -1.78
N THR A 100 37.45 -1.25 -1.31
CA THR A 100 37.43 -0.80 0.08
C THR A 100 36.34 -1.52 0.83
N GLN A 101 36.65 -2.09 2.00
CA GLN A 101 35.66 -2.73 2.84
C GLN A 101 34.53 -1.77 3.25
N ARG A 102 33.32 -2.23 3.12
CA ARG A 102 32.11 -1.53 3.53
C ARG A 102 31.20 -2.49 4.28
N ALA A 103 30.64 -2.06 5.41
CA ALA A 103 29.58 -2.80 6.06
C ALA A 103 28.32 -2.72 5.19
N ILE A 104 27.99 -3.82 4.50
CA ILE A 104 26.80 -3.94 3.66
C ILE A 104 25.84 -4.90 4.34
N GLU A 105 24.55 -4.53 4.37
CA GLU A 105 23.49 -5.46 4.79
C GLU A 105 23.44 -6.66 3.85
N VAL A 106 23.63 -7.86 4.42
CA VAL A 106 23.44 -9.13 3.71
C VAL A 106 21.94 -9.41 3.59
N GLY A 107 21.25 -8.56 2.92
CA GLY A 107 19.79 -8.69 2.71
C GLY A 107 19.32 -7.95 1.49
N THR A 108 20.09 -6.97 1.06
CA THR A 108 19.72 -6.10 -0.07
C THR A 108 20.95 -5.81 -0.93
N VAL A 109 21.61 -6.84 -1.43
CA VAL A 109 22.47 -6.65 -2.59
C VAL A 109 21.56 -6.68 -3.81
N GLU A 110 20.97 -5.54 -4.16
CA GLU A 110 20.41 -5.38 -5.47
C GLU A 110 21.54 -5.35 -6.49
N ILE A 111 21.80 -6.48 -7.03
CA ILE A 111 22.60 -6.61 -8.21
C ILE A 111 21.60 -6.50 -9.36
N TYR A 112 21.51 -5.33 -9.96
CA TYR A 112 20.85 -5.16 -11.26
C TYR A 112 21.70 -5.92 -12.28
N GLY A 113 21.39 -7.18 -12.47
CA GLY A 113 22.09 -8.05 -13.37
C GLY A 113 21.18 -8.95 -14.13
N GLY A 114 21.66 -9.45 -15.24
CA GLY A 114 20.94 -10.35 -16.11
C GLY A 114 20.52 -11.68 -15.45
N PRO A 115 20.15 -12.68 -16.23
CA PRO A 115 19.46 -13.90 -15.80
C PRO A 115 20.20 -14.75 -14.75
N PHE A 116 21.49 -14.57 -14.58
CA PHE A 116 22.34 -15.41 -13.71
C PHE A 116 22.27 -15.08 -12.23
N GLN A 117 21.70 -13.95 -11.81
CA GLN A 117 21.92 -13.40 -10.47
C GLN A 117 20.89 -13.80 -9.40
N ARG A 118 19.81 -14.50 -9.76
CA ARG A 118 18.73 -14.85 -8.81
C ARG A 118 18.42 -16.35 -8.73
N GLN A 119 19.24 -17.21 -9.27
CA GLN A 119 18.96 -18.65 -9.25
C GLN A 119 18.98 -19.22 -7.82
N ASP A 120 19.76 -18.64 -6.94
CA ASP A 120 19.88 -19.02 -5.52
C ASP A 120 18.79 -18.35 -4.63
N ASP A 121 18.07 -17.36 -5.12
CA ASP A 121 16.97 -16.72 -4.38
C ASP A 121 15.73 -17.61 -4.35
N THR A 122 15.40 -18.11 -3.16
CA THR A 122 14.24 -19.01 -2.98
C THR A 122 12.92 -18.28 -2.82
N ARG A 123 12.93 -16.94 -2.77
CA ARG A 123 11.70 -16.14 -2.70
C ARG A 123 10.96 -16.20 -4.03
N THR A 124 9.76 -16.79 -4.06
CA THR A 124 8.82 -16.60 -5.15
C THR A 124 8.27 -15.17 -5.09
N SER A 125 7.56 -14.71 -6.02
CA SER A 125 6.75 -13.48 -5.92
C SER A 125 7.49 -12.21 -5.45
N LEU A 126 8.82 -12.19 -5.49
CA LEU A 126 9.61 -10.99 -5.18
C LEU A 126 9.63 -10.05 -6.38
N ILE A 127 9.26 -8.82 -6.16
CA ILE A 127 9.32 -7.73 -7.14
C ILE A 127 10.10 -6.59 -6.50
N ASN A 128 11.20 -6.20 -7.13
CA ASN A 128 11.94 -5.01 -6.75
C ASN A 128 11.56 -3.89 -7.70
N LEU A 129 11.19 -2.75 -7.14
CA LEU A 129 10.83 -1.54 -7.86
C LEU A 129 11.90 -0.48 -7.63
N SER A 130 12.39 0.10 -8.71
CA SER A 130 13.28 1.25 -8.60
C SER A 130 12.48 2.48 -8.12
N PRO A 131 13.01 3.28 -7.18
CA PRO A 131 12.37 4.56 -6.82
C PRO A 131 12.18 5.50 -8.01
N ARG A 132 13.00 5.35 -9.06
CA ARG A 132 12.84 6.08 -10.33
C ARG A 132 11.53 5.71 -11.02
N ASP A 133 11.12 4.43 -10.98
CA ASP A 133 9.89 3.98 -11.62
C ASP A 133 8.67 4.68 -11.02
N ALA A 134 8.68 4.93 -9.70
CA ALA A 134 7.62 5.69 -9.03
C ALA A 134 7.49 7.15 -9.55
N LYS A 135 8.55 7.68 -10.14
CA LYS A 135 8.56 9.05 -10.69
C LYS A 135 8.18 9.14 -12.17
N VAL A 136 8.36 8.06 -12.93
CA VAL A 136 8.16 8.10 -14.39
C VAL A 136 6.86 7.43 -14.86
N ILE A 137 6.22 6.62 -14.02
CA ILE A 137 4.97 5.93 -14.37
C ILE A 137 3.80 6.91 -14.37
N PRO A 138 3.06 7.04 -15.49
CA PRO A 138 1.89 7.91 -15.57
C PRO A 138 0.81 7.56 -14.54
N GLY A 139 0.12 8.58 -14.04
CA GLY A 139 -1.00 8.43 -13.10
C GLY A 139 -0.65 7.89 -11.71
N ALA A 140 0.65 7.69 -11.43
CA ALA A 140 1.12 7.30 -10.10
C ALA A 140 1.28 8.49 -9.14
N VAL A 141 1.19 9.71 -9.63
CA VAL A 141 1.31 10.97 -8.86
C VAL A 141 2.61 11.01 -8.02
N GLU A 142 3.68 10.41 -8.55
CA GLU A 142 4.97 10.25 -7.87
C GLU A 142 4.89 9.53 -6.51
N ASP A 143 3.96 8.57 -6.39
CA ASP A 143 3.74 7.81 -5.17
C ASP A 143 4.15 6.34 -5.31
N VAL A 144 4.85 5.80 -4.28
CA VAL A 144 5.35 4.42 -4.26
C VAL A 144 4.21 3.41 -4.32
N PHE A 145 3.16 3.58 -3.50
CA PHE A 145 2.07 2.61 -3.43
C PHE A 145 1.24 2.59 -4.72
N ARG A 146 0.97 3.77 -5.29
CA ARG A 146 0.25 3.86 -6.58
C ARG A 146 1.03 3.22 -7.72
N THR A 147 2.35 3.26 -7.64
CA THR A 147 3.21 2.54 -8.59
C THR A 147 3.10 1.04 -8.40
N LEU A 148 3.15 0.54 -7.15
CA LEU A 148 2.98 -0.87 -6.83
C LEU A 148 1.62 -1.43 -7.30
N GLN A 149 0.56 -0.62 -7.33
CA GLN A 149 -0.76 -1.00 -7.85
C GLN A 149 -0.76 -1.35 -9.37
N SER A 150 0.32 -1.13 -10.09
CA SER A 150 0.49 -1.56 -11.49
C SER A 150 1.13 -2.94 -11.65
N LEU A 151 1.53 -3.58 -10.55
CA LEU A 151 2.18 -4.89 -10.53
C LEU A 151 1.15 -6.04 -10.48
N PRO A 152 1.53 -7.26 -10.90
CA PRO A 152 0.62 -8.41 -10.84
C PRO A 152 0.22 -8.73 -9.40
N GLY A 153 -1.04 -9.10 -9.20
CA GLY A 153 -1.60 -9.47 -7.89
C GLY A 153 -1.79 -8.32 -6.90
N VAL A 154 -1.53 -7.08 -7.31
CA VAL A 154 -1.74 -5.88 -6.50
C VAL A 154 -2.92 -5.08 -7.06
N LEU A 155 -3.92 -4.82 -6.24
CA LEU A 155 -5.13 -4.12 -6.63
C LEU A 155 -5.22 -2.76 -5.95
N ALA A 156 -5.77 -1.77 -6.67
CA ALA A 156 -6.20 -0.49 -6.13
C ALA A 156 -7.70 -0.57 -5.80
N PRO A 157 -8.15 -0.25 -4.58
CA PRO A 157 -9.57 -0.21 -4.28
C PRO A 157 -10.34 0.79 -5.13
N ASN A 158 -9.78 1.97 -5.36
CA ASN A 158 -10.32 3.06 -6.18
C ASN A 158 -9.25 4.13 -6.44
N ASP A 159 -9.59 5.17 -7.22
CA ASP A 159 -8.67 6.26 -7.56
C ASP A 159 -8.30 7.16 -6.36
N PHE A 160 -9.10 7.18 -5.30
CA PHE A 160 -8.83 7.98 -4.08
C PHE A 160 -8.00 7.23 -3.04
N SER A 161 -7.57 5.99 -3.32
CA SER A 161 -6.87 5.15 -2.36
C SER A 161 -5.55 4.64 -2.89
N SER A 162 -4.47 4.85 -2.12
CA SER A 162 -3.18 4.22 -2.32
C SER A 162 -3.05 2.86 -1.62
N GLN A 163 -4.09 2.38 -0.96
CA GLN A 163 -4.07 1.09 -0.26
C GLN A 163 -3.68 -0.06 -1.19
N LEU A 164 -2.94 -1.01 -0.64
CA LEU A 164 -2.50 -2.21 -1.36
C LEU A 164 -3.35 -3.40 -0.95
N VAL A 165 -4.16 -3.89 -1.88
CA VAL A 165 -4.88 -5.16 -1.75
C VAL A 165 -4.11 -6.20 -2.53
N ILE A 166 -3.57 -7.22 -1.86
CA ILE A 166 -2.62 -8.14 -2.47
C ILE A 166 -3.17 -9.57 -2.42
N ARG A 167 -3.37 -10.15 -3.62
CA ARG A 167 -3.85 -11.53 -3.78
C ARG A 167 -5.07 -11.84 -2.90
N GLY A 168 -6.08 -10.97 -2.98
CA GLY A 168 -7.35 -11.16 -2.30
C GLY A 168 -7.30 -11.00 -0.77
N SER A 169 -6.31 -10.31 -0.24
CA SER A 169 -6.17 -10.03 1.18
C SER A 169 -6.31 -8.54 1.43
N GLY A 170 -6.87 -8.17 2.59
CA GLY A 170 -7.05 -6.77 2.97
C GLY A 170 -5.74 -6.02 3.20
N PRO A 171 -5.75 -4.67 3.16
CA PRO A 171 -4.57 -3.85 3.41
C PRO A 171 -3.94 -4.07 4.80
N ASP A 172 -4.75 -4.40 5.81
CA ASP A 172 -4.35 -4.72 7.19
C ASP A 172 -3.54 -6.01 7.31
N GLN A 173 -3.60 -6.88 6.29
CA GLN A 173 -2.90 -8.16 6.24
C GLN A 173 -1.50 -8.06 5.61
N ASN A 174 -1.05 -6.86 5.21
CA ASN A 174 0.28 -6.62 4.67
C ASN A 174 1.25 -6.15 5.75
N LEU A 175 2.46 -6.66 5.76
CA LEU A 175 3.57 -6.15 6.55
C LEU A 175 4.26 -5.03 5.77
N ILE A 176 4.29 -3.85 6.33
CA ILE A 176 4.97 -2.71 5.72
C ILE A 176 6.13 -2.31 6.64
N LEU A 177 7.34 -2.37 6.10
CA LEU A 177 8.57 -2.05 6.78
C LEU A 177 9.24 -0.83 6.15
N MET A 178 9.83 0.00 6.97
CA MET A 178 10.72 1.07 6.57
C MET A 178 12.00 1.03 7.41
N ASP A 179 13.12 0.77 6.76
CA ASP A 179 14.39 0.50 7.44
C ASP A 179 14.24 -0.56 8.56
N ASP A 180 13.51 -1.65 8.29
CA ASP A 180 13.13 -2.74 9.22
C ASP A 180 12.14 -2.37 10.33
N ILE A 181 11.63 -1.15 10.40
CA ILE A 181 10.64 -0.69 11.37
C ILE A 181 9.25 -0.90 10.80
N GLU A 182 8.39 -1.63 11.51
CA GLU A 182 7.00 -1.87 11.12
C GLU A 182 6.17 -0.59 11.20
N ILE A 183 5.50 -0.24 10.09
CA ILE A 183 4.62 0.91 9.95
C ILE A 183 3.18 0.44 9.80
N PHE A 184 2.30 0.79 10.74
CA PHE A 184 0.90 0.37 10.70
C PHE A 184 0.03 1.24 9.79
N ASN A 185 0.26 2.55 9.79
CA ASN A 185 -0.48 3.49 8.95
C ASN A 185 0.48 4.21 7.98
N PRO A 186 0.79 3.62 6.83
CA PRO A 186 1.75 4.18 5.87
C PRO A 186 1.14 5.24 4.95
N TYR A 187 -0.01 5.82 5.30
CA TYR A 187 -0.80 6.69 4.43
C TYR A 187 -0.71 8.15 4.83
N ARG A 188 -0.90 9.04 3.83
CA ARG A 188 -1.04 10.49 3.94
C ARG A 188 -2.29 10.94 3.18
N LEU A 189 -2.79 12.14 3.49
CA LEU A 189 -4.00 12.69 2.88
C LEU A 189 -5.16 11.69 2.91
N TYR A 190 -5.39 11.09 4.10
CA TYR A 190 -6.49 10.12 4.32
C TYR A 190 -6.46 8.90 3.39
N GLY A 191 -5.28 8.49 2.95
CA GLY A 191 -5.08 7.31 2.11
C GLY A 191 -4.88 7.60 0.64
N VAL A 192 -4.86 8.84 0.20
CA VAL A 192 -4.65 9.21 -1.20
C VAL A 192 -3.23 8.92 -1.67
N ILE A 193 -2.22 9.14 -0.82
CA ILE A 193 -0.81 8.85 -1.10
C ILE A 193 -0.15 8.09 0.05
N SER A 194 1.05 7.55 -0.21
CA SER A 194 1.86 6.89 0.81
C SER A 194 2.77 7.86 1.56
N MET A 195 3.29 7.42 2.71
CA MET A 195 4.30 8.15 3.46
C MET A 195 5.70 8.11 2.80
N PHE A 196 5.90 7.28 1.78
CA PHE A 196 7.21 7.05 1.17
C PHE A 196 7.49 8.06 0.07
N ASN A 197 8.52 8.89 0.27
CA ASN A 197 8.99 9.83 -0.76
C ASN A 197 9.98 9.11 -1.70
N PRO A 198 9.69 8.95 -3.01
CA PRO A 198 10.60 8.32 -3.95
C PRO A 198 11.99 8.96 -4.02
N ASP A 199 12.11 10.26 -3.72
CA ASP A 199 13.41 10.96 -3.70
C ASP A 199 14.28 10.58 -2.50
N ALA A 200 13.65 10.16 -1.38
CA ALA A 200 14.34 9.73 -0.16
C ALA A 200 14.52 8.21 -0.04
N VAL A 201 13.86 7.41 -0.89
CA VAL A 201 13.91 5.94 -0.88
C VAL A 201 15.06 5.45 -1.77
N SER A 202 15.80 4.42 -1.31
CA SER A 202 16.86 3.73 -2.08
C SER A 202 16.35 2.44 -2.71
N ASP A 203 15.49 1.70 -2.02
CA ASP A 203 15.00 0.38 -2.45
C ASP A 203 13.55 0.11 -2.03
N ILE A 204 12.81 -0.59 -2.89
CA ILE A 204 11.42 -0.99 -2.66
C ILE A 204 11.29 -2.46 -3.06
N SER A 205 11.12 -3.32 -2.08
CA SER A 205 10.96 -4.77 -2.24
C SER A 205 9.57 -5.22 -1.85
N LEU A 206 8.81 -5.78 -2.78
CA LEU A 206 7.49 -6.35 -2.53
C LEU A 206 7.50 -7.86 -2.69
N ILE A 207 7.04 -8.60 -1.67
CA ILE A 207 6.81 -10.05 -1.72
C ILE A 207 5.31 -10.29 -1.59
N THR A 208 4.64 -10.67 -2.68
CA THR A 208 3.16 -10.76 -2.73
C THR A 208 2.61 -12.04 -2.09
N GLY A 209 3.46 -12.92 -1.58
CA GLY A 209 3.09 -14.13 -0.86
C GLY A 209 4.28 -15.06 -0.67
N GLY A 210 4.17 -16.05 0.22
CA GLY A 210 5.26 -17.00 0.44
C GLY A 210 6.52 -16.38 1.05
N PHE A 211 6.39 -15.36 1.88
CA PHE A 211 7.54 -14.66 2.45
C PHE A 211 8.28 -15.49 3.53
N PRO A 212 9.63 -15.31 3.68
CA PRO A 212 10.47 -16.07 4.60
C PRO A 212 10.09 -15.87 6.08
N VAL A 213 10.58 -16.74 6.99
CA VAL A 213 10.22 -16.72 8.42
C VAL A 213 10.71 -15.50 9.18
N LYS A 214 11.70 -14.75 8.66
CA LYS A 214 12.12 -13.46 9.24
C LYS A 214 11.01 -12.41 9.30
N TYR A 215 10.02 -12.53 8.44
CA TYR A 215 8.82 -11.70 8.43
C TYR A 215 7.65 -12.46 9.08
N GLY A 216 6.83 -11.78 9.87
CA GLY A 216 5.70 -12.41 10.56
C GLY A 216 4.60 -11.44 10.94
N ASP A 217 3.60 -11.97 11.69
CA ASP A 217 2.43 -11.25 12.17
C ASP A 217 1.59 -10.58 11.06
N ARG A 218 1.58 -11.18 9.87
CA ARG A 218 0.75 -10.79 8.72
C ARG A 218 0.41 -12.00 7.86
N LEU A 219 -0.73 -11.93 7.16
CA LEU A 219 -1.29 -13.02 6.37
C LEU A 219 -1.09 -12.91 4.87
N SER A 220 -0.65 -11.75 4.34
CA SER A 220 -0.72 -11.50 2.90
C SER A 220 0.62 -11.32 2.23
N ALA A 221 1.26 -10.19 2.46
CA ALA A 221 2.43 -9.73 1.71
C ALA A 221 3.39 -8.97 2.62
N VAL A 222 4.60 -8.73 2.12
CA VAL A 222 5.61 -7.89 2.78
C VAL A 222 6.07 -6.83 1.79
N LEU A 223 5.98 -5.59 2.20
CA LEU A 223 6.62 -4.45 1.56
C LEU A 223 7.77 -3.98 2.44
N ASP A 224 8.97 -4.05 1.94
CA ASP A 224 10.18 -3.64 2.62
C ASP A 224 10.80 -2.45 1.86
N VAL A 225 10.82 -1.29 2.51
CA VAL A 225 11.31 -0.02 1.96
C VAL A 225 12.54 0.41 2.70
N THR A 226 13.63 0.66 1.98
CA THR A 226 14.88 1.16 2.54
C THR A 226 15.07 2.62 2.12
N ASN A 227 15.33 3.51 3.08
CA ASN A 227 15.61 4.91 2.81
C ASN A 227 17.07 5.12 2.42
N LYS A 228 17.30 6.11 1.54
CA LYS A 228 18.66 6.55 1.18
C LYS A 228 19.44 6.99 2.41
N GLU A 229 20.72 6.75 2.35
CA GLU A 229 21.72 7.44 3.16
C GLU A 229 22.24 8.64 2.35
N GLY A 230 22.71 9.68 2.95
CA GLY A 230 23.29 10.80 2.22
C GLY A 230 24.55 10.40 1.42
N SER A 231 25.10 11.32 0.67
CA SER A 231 26.37 11.12 -0.06
C SER A 231 27.55 11.05 0.92
N THR A 232 28.40 10.04 0.78
CA THR A 232 29.67 9.96 1.52
C THR A 232 30.81 10.73 0.82
N LYS A 233 30.61 11.16 -0.44
CA LYS A 233 31.61 11.83 -1.29
C LYS A 233 31.42 13.34 -1.35
N LYS A 234 30.21 13.80 -1.58
CA LYS A 234 29.87 15.23 -1.70
C LYS A 234 29.49 15.82 -0.35
N TYR A 235 29.85 17.07 -0.08
CA TYR A 235 29.45 17.80 1.14
C TYR A 235 27.97 18.10 1.17
N LEU A 236 27.38 18.39 0.00
CA LEU A 236 25.98 18.66 -0.18
C LEU A 236 25.52 18.10 -1.52
N THR A 237 24.39 17.43 -1.50
CA THR A 237 23.59 17.02 -2.65
C THR A 237 22.14 17.26 -2.32
N GLY A 238 21.31 17.50 -3.30
CA GLY A 238 19.91 17.70 -3.03
C GLY A 238 19.02 17.61 -4.23
N SER A 239 17.74 17.59 -3.96
CA SER A 239 16.68 17.75 -4.95
C SER A 239 15.54 18.58 -4.38
N VAL A 240 14.94 19.39 -5.23
CA VAL A 240 13.68 20.09 -4.97
C VAL A 240 12.69 19.60 -6.01
N ASN A 241 11.52 19.22 -5.57
CA ASN A 241 10.44 18.75 -6.43
C ASN A 241 9.15 19.48 -6.05
N ALA A 242 8.34 19.83 -7.05
CA ALA A 242 6.97 20.27 -6.85
C ALA A 242 6.06 19.56 -7.85
N SER A 243 5.02 18.95 -7.34
CA SER A 243 4.00 18.23 -8.07
C SER A 243 2.61 18.84 -7.81
N ILE A 244 1.58 18.29 -8.38
CA ILE A 244 0.20 18.71 -8.03
C ILE A 244 -0.19 18.35 -6.59
N VAL A 245 0.48 17.37 -5.99
CA VAL A 245 0.13 16.86 -4.65
C VAL A 245 0.91 17.59 -3.58
N ASP A 246 2.23 17.70 -3.74
CA ASP A 246 3.14 18.25 -2.74
C ASP A 246 4.35 18.96 -3.34
N ALA A 247 5.01 19.69 -2.49
CA ALA A 247 6.38 20.14 -2.70
C ALA A 247 7.30 19.42 -1.71
N ASN A 248 8.45 18.97 -2.20
CA ASN A 248 9.45 18.31 -1.36
C ASN A 248 10.87 18.81 -1.60
N ILE A 249 11.68 18.71 -0.57
CA ILE A 249 13.11 18.99 -0.61
C ILE A 249 13.86 17.84 0.06
N VAL A 250 14.87 17.33 -0.61
CA VAL A 250 15.79 16.33 -0.08
C VAL A 250 17.19 16.90 -0.10
N LEU A 251 17.84 16.93 1.05
CA LEU A 251 19.22 17.39 1.22
C LEU A 251 20.02 16.27 1.86
N GLY A 252 21.26 16.10 1.43
CA GLY A 252 22.13 15.10 2.00
C GLY A 252 23.60 15.36 1.69
N GLY A 253 24.49 14.72 2.45
CA GLY A 253 25.92 14.90 2.26
C GLY A 253 26.73 14.06 3.23
N LYS A 254 28.05 14.17 3.14
CA LYS A 254 28.95 13.55 4.10
C LYS A 254 28.83 14.18 5.48
N ASN A 255 29.04 13.38 6.51
CA ASN A 255 29.02 13.86 7.87
C ASN A 255 30.02 15.01 8.10
N PRO A 256 29.66 16.02 8.90
CA PRO A 256 30.58 17.06 9.31
C PRO A 256 31.64 16.53 10.29
N PHE A 257 32.65 17.36 10.65
CA PHE A 257 33.67 17.08 11.66
C PHE A 257 34.52 15.85 11.39
N SER A 258 34.77 15.49 10.11
CA SER A 258 35.55 14.31 9.69
C SER A 258 35.00 12.97 10.18
N LEU A 259 33.75 12.91 10.64
CA LEU A 259 33.10 11.63 10.95
C LEU A 259 32.82 10.87 9.65
N LYS A 260 33.21 9.57 9.60
CA LYS A 260 32.83 8.71 8.49
C LYS A 260 31.29 8.55 8.43
N GLY A 261 30.74 8.52 7.20
CA GLY A 261 29.31 8.33 6.97
C GLY A 261 28.65 9.52 6.32
N SER A 262 27.32 9.60 6.46
CA SER A 262 26.50 10.56 5.72
C SER A 262 25.24 10.95 6.50
N TRP A 263 24.62 12.03 6.06
CA TRP A 263 23.34 12.48 6.56
C TRP A 263 22.38 12.76 5.39
N LEU A 264 21.09 12.61 5.63
CA LEU A 264 20.02 12.96 4.71
C LEU A 264 18.86 13.55 5.50
N ILE A 265 18.28 14.63 4.98
CA ILE A 265 17.05 15.23 5.48
C ILE A 265 16.11 15.38 4.29
N ASN A 266 14.87 14.98 4.49
CA ASN A 266 13.78 15.13 3.54
C ASN A 266 12.61 15.83 4.22
N SER A 267 11.97 16.77 3.53
CA SER A 267 10.73 17.39 4.00
C SER A 267 9.75 17.49 2.85
N ARG A 268 8.49 17.13 3.13
CA ARG A 268 7.36 17.27 2.19
C ARG A 268 6.22 18.05 2.83
N ARG A 269 5.52 18.81 2.00
CA ARG A 269 4.29 19.50 2.41
C ARG A 269 3.34 19.65 1.22
N THR A 270 2.04 19.44 1.42
CA THR A 270 1.02 20.00 0.51
C THR A 270 1.02 21.52 0.62
N TYR A 271 0.65 22.18 -0.47
CA TYR A 271 0.54 23.65 -0.54
C TYR A 271 -0.87 24.11 -0.91
N TYR A 272 -1.85 23.21 -0.85
CA TYR A 272 -3.25 23.50 -1.17
C TYR A 272 -3.83 24.60 -0.27
N ASP A 273 -3.58 24.49 1.04
CA ASP A 273 -3.98 25.46 2.06
C ASP A 273 -3.31 26.82 1.89
N LEU A 274 -2.10 26.86 1.34
CA LEU A 274 -1.31 28.09 1.20
C LEU A 274 -1.53 28.82 -0.12
N ILE A 275 -1.74 28.11 -1.22
CA ILE A 275 -1.75 28.67 -2.57
C ILE A 275 -3.08 28.44 -3.26
N ILE A 276 -3.57 27.20 -3.29
CA ILE A 276 -4.76 26.84 -4.07
C ILE A 276 -6.04 27.36 -3.40
N GLU A 277 -6.20 27.10 -2.12
CA GLU A 277 -7.38 27.51 -1.36
C GLU A 277 -7.64 29.02 -1.41
N PRO A 278 -6.65 29.91 -1.07
CA PRO A 278 -6.86 31.35 -1.18
C PRO A 278 -7.19 31.81 -2.60
N PHE A 279 -6.55 31.20 -3.61
CA PHE A 279 -6.78 31.54 -5.02
C PHE A 279 -8.19 31.17 -5.48
N VAL A 280 -8.63 29.93 -5.26
CA VAL A 280 -9.94 29.44 -5.73
C VAL A 280 -11.09 30.09 -4.97
N LYS A 281 -10.91 30.43 -3.68
CA LYS A 281 -11.86 31.23 -2.89
C LYS A 281 -11.98 32.65 -3.44
N SER A 282 -10.86 33.33 -3.67
CA SER A 282 -10.89 34.69 -4.19
C SER A 282 -11.43 34.79 -5.62
N ALA A 283 -11.30 33.72 -6.40
CA ALA A 283 -11.84 33.61 -7.75
C ALA A 283 -13.33 33.18 -7.78
N GLY A 284 -13.94 32.89 -6.61
CA GLY A 284 -15.33 32.40 -6.52
C GLY A 284 -15.55 31.02 -7.15
N LEU A 285 -14.47 30.23 -7.28
CA LEU A 285 -14.53 28.88 -7.87
C LEU A 285 -14.97 27.81 -6.85
N VAL A 286 -14.87 28.10 -5.58
CA VAL A 286 -15.34 27.28 -4.46
C VAL A 286 -15.97 28.18 -3.42
N GLU A 287 -16.78 27.61 -2.53
CA GLU A 287 -17.39 28.31 -1.41
C GLU A 287 -16.32 28.75 -0.39
N GLU A 288 -16.56 29.84 0.34
CA GLU A 288 -15.62 30.40 1.34
C GLU A 288 -15.24 29.38 2.42
N ASN A 289 -16.12 28.44 2.69
CA ASN A 289 -15.97 27.42 3.72
C ASN A 289 -15.29 26.15 3.24
N THR A 290 -14.89 26.06 1.98
CA THR A 290 -14.13 24.92 1.47
C THR A 290 -12.76 24.89 2.13
N SER A 291 -12.41 23.79 2.79
CA SER A 291 -11.08 23.53 3.35
C SER A 291 -10.40 22.40 2.60
N PHE A 292 -9.12 22.55 2.37
CA PHE A 292 -8.32 21.54 1.68
C PHE A 292 -7.49 20.75 2.69
N PRO A 293 -7.52 19.41 2.61
CA PRO A 293 -6.69 18.58 3.46
C PRO A 293 -5.20 18.90 3.22
N ASN A 294 -4.43 18.89 4.28
CA ASN A 294 -3.00 19.18 4.23
C ASN A 294 -2.20 18.13 4.96
N PHE A 295 -0.95 17.94 4.55
CA PHE A 295 0.02 17.19 5.31
C PHE A 295 1.40 17.85 5.25
N TYR A 296 2.21 17.54 6.24
CA TYR A 296 3.65 17.74 6.18
C TYR A 296 4.38 16.62 6.89
N ASP A 297 5.56 16.28 6.39
CA ASP A 297 6.48 15.38 7.05
C ASP A 297 7.93 15.88 6.96
N VAL A 298 8.71 15.50 7.96
CA VAL A 298 10.16 15.70 7.99
C VAL A 298 10.79 14.36 8.36
N GLN A 299 11.69 13.90 7.53
CA GLN A 299 12.47 12.70 7.75
C GLN A 299 13.94 13.04 7.80
N ALA A 300 14.68 12.46 8.75
CA ALA A 300 16.12 12.59 8.84
C ALA A 300 16.77 11.20 9.03
N LYS A 301 17.86 10.94 8.33
CA LYS A 301 18.67 9.74 8.49
C LYS A 301 20.14 10.10 8.61
N ILE A 302 20.80 9.59 9.65
CA ILE A 302 22.22 9.80 9.90
C ILE A 302 22.90 8.44 9.96
N ALA A 303 23.92 8.24 9.16
CA ALA A 303 24.77 7.06 9.15
C ALA A 303 26.16 7.44 9.65
N VAL A 304 26.68 6.70 10.64
CA VAL A 304 28.02 6.88 11.21
C VAL A 304 28.83 5.61 11.09
N GLY A 305 30.01 5.69 10.50
CA GLY A 305 30.87 4.57 10.21
C GLY A 305 30.91 4.23 8.71
N PRO A 306 31.49 3.04 8.34
CA PRO A 306 31.97 1.98 9.24
C PRO A 306 33.29 2.32 9.98
N TYR A 307 33.38 1.84 11.23
CA TYR A 307 34.61 1.84 12.04
C TYR A 307 34.84 0.42 12.53
N SER A 308 35.88 -0.25 12.02
CA SER A 308 36.19 -1.65 12.40
C SER A 308 34.98 -2.60 12.32
N GLY A 309 34.20 -2.50 11.23
CA GLY A 309 32.99 -3.31 11.01
C GLY A 309 31.71 -2.81 11.70
N HIS A 310 31.76 -1.73 12.50
CA HIS A 310 30.60 -1.18 13.18
C HIS A 310 30.05 0.01 12.41
N LYS A 311 28.75 0.01 12.12
CA LYS A 311 28.01 1.12 11.52
C LYS A 311 26.76 1.39 12.34
N PHE A 312 26.50 2.67 12.59
CA PHE A 312 25.33 3.12 13.35
C PHE A 312 24.43 3.96 12.45
N LEU A 313 23.13 3.72 12.54
CA LEU A 313 22.12 4.42 11.78
C LEU A 313 21.10 4.99 12.76
N LEU A 314 20.77 6.26 12.60
CA LEU A 314 19.67 6.91 13.28
C LEU A 314 18.68 7.38 12.21
N ASN A 315 17.43 7.00 12.33
CA ASN A 315 16.34 7.36 11.42
C ASN A 315 15.18 7.95 12.23
N GLY A 316 14.67 9.11 11.82
CA GLY A 316 13.53 9.76 12.45
C GLY A 316 12.55 10.29 11.41
N ILE A 317 11.25 10.16 11.69
CA ILE A 317 10.16 10.79 10.93
C ILE A 317 9.22 11.46 11.91
N TYR A 318 8.89 12.70 11.60
CA TYR A 318 7.81 13.44 12.20
C TYR A 318 6.80 13.82 11.14
N SER A 319 5.52 13.56 11.38
CA SER A 319 4.50 13.82 10.38
C SER A 319 3.15 14.22 10.94
N ARG A 320 2.40 14.98 10.15
CA ARG A 320 1.04 15.39 10.47
C ARG A 320 0.21 15.48 9.20
N ASP A 321 -0.97 14.87 9.24
CA ASP A 321 -2.07 15.09 8.30
C ASP A 321 -3.16 15.89 9.00
N GLY A 322 -3.78 16.84 8.34
CA GLY A 322 -4.85 17.65 8.90
C GLY A 322 -5.95 17.95 7.89
N VAL A 323 -7.17 18.01 8.35
CA VAL A 323 -8.31 18.58 7.64
C VAL A 323 -9.14 19.37 8.62
N ASP A 324 -9.62 20.51 8.16
CA ASP A 324 -10.51 21.39 8.88
C ASP A 324 -11.68 21.69 7.94
N LEU A 325 -12.77 20.97 8.11
CA LEU A 325 -14.01 21.14 7.33
C LEU A 325 -14.96 21.91 8.24
N VAL A 326 -15.04 23.21 8.05
CA VAL A 326 -15.98 24.08 8.72
C VAL A 326 -17.15 24.33 7.77
N SER A 327 -18.35 23.89 8.11
CA SER A 327 -19.53 24.29 7.40
C SER A 327 -19.87 25.74 7.78
N GLY A 328 -19.85 26.62 6.82
CA GLY A 328 -20.23 28.00 7.08
C GLY A 328 -21.69 28.14 7.44
N LYS A 329 -21.98 29.21 8.17
CA LYS A 329 -23.34 29.61 8.57
C LYS A 329 -24.28 29.87 7.38
N GLU A 330 -23.76 29.83 6.14
CA GLU A 330 -24.49 30.13 4.91
C GLU A 330 -24.86 28.88 4.10
N ARG A 331 -24.71 27.68 4.66
CA ARG A 331 -25.19 26.48 3.95
C ARG A 331 -26.71 26.51 3.83
N GLN A 332 -27.18 26.48 2.62
CA GLN A 332 -28.59 26.19 2.26
C GLN A 332 -28.95 24.71 2.50
N THR A 333 -28.08 23.94 3.13
CA THR A 333 -28.30 22.55 3.51
C THR A 333 -28.75 22.46 4.95
N PRO A 334 -29.64 21.53 5.27
CA PRO A 334 -30.35 21.51 6.53
C PRO A 334 -29.48 21.25 7.76
N ASP A 335 -28.34 20.61 7.66
CA ASP A 335 -27.51 20.27 8.82
C ASP A 335 -26.15 20.97 8.75
N SER A 336 -25.67 21.52 9.87
CA SER A 336 -24.30 22.00 9.96
C SER A 336 -23.38 20.88 10.45
N VAL A 337 -22.25 20.71 9.78
CA VAL A 337 -21.24 19.72 10.15
C VAL A 337 -19.87 20.37 10.14
N ASP A 338 -19.23 20.41 11.30
CA ASP A 338 -17.85 20.84 11.45
C ASP A 338 -16.98 19.62 11.77
N VAL A 339 -15.89 19.42 11.06
CA VAL A 339 -14.95 18.33 11.30
C VAL A 339 -13.54 18.87 11.34
N PHE A 340 -12.89 18.75 12.46
CA PHE A 340 -11.47 18.97 12.61
C PHE A 340 -10.79 17.63 12.89
N ASN A 341 -9.86 17.24 12.03
CA ASN A 341 -9.13 15.99 12.22
C ASN A 341 -7.62 16.19 12.04
N ILE A 342 -6.85 15.62 12.95
CA ILE A 342 -5.38 15.56 12.88
C ILE A 342 -4.95 14.11 13.05
N THR A 343 -4.10 13.62 12.16
CA THR A 343 -3.43 12.33 12.29
C THR A 343 -1.92 12.52 12.30
N ARG A 344 -1.21 11.76 13.13
CA ARG A 344 0.25 11.74 13.24
C ARG A 344 0.79 10.34 13.02
N ASN A 345 1.97 10.27 12.39
CA ASN A 345 2.78 9.07 12.29
C ASN A 345 4.24 9.46 12.56
N ASP A 346 4.71 9.14 13.74
CA ASP A 346 6.05 9.49 14.21
C ASP A 346 6.89 8.21 14.34
N VAL A 347 8.13 8.25 13.89
CA VAL A 347 9.07 7.12 13.91
C VAL A 347 10.41 7.60 14.44
N LEU A 348 11.02 6.80 15.30
CA LEU A 348 12.42 6.96 15.69
C LEU A 348 13.05 5.57 15.74
N GLY A 349 14.14 5.38 15.01
CA GLY A 349 14.85 4.12 14.94
C GLY A 349 16.35 4.30 15.06
N PHE A 350 16.96 3.41 15.81
CA PHE A 350 18.39 3.24 15.90
C PHE A 350 18.76 1.83 15.43
N ALA A 351 19.69 1.71 14.50
CA ALA A 351 20.22 0.42 14.08
C ALA A 351 21.74 0.38 14.23
N TRP A 352 22.24 -0.70 14.81
CA TRP A 352 23.66 -1.03 14.87
C TRP A 352 23.92 -2.22 13.99
N HIS A 353 24.75 -2.03 12.96
CA HIS A 353 25.24 -3.08 12.08
C HIS A 353 26.64 -3.45 12.48
N TYR A 354 26.89 -4.75 12.59
CA TYR A 354 28.20 -5.30 12.92
C TYR A 354 28.61 -6.33 11.87
N VAL A 355 29.69 -6.06 11.17
CA VAL A 355 30.27 -6.90 10.13
C VAL A 355 31.75 -7.13 10.51
N PRO A 356 32.07 -8.13 11.34
CA PRO A 356 33.45 -8.42 11.74
C PRO A 356 34.31 -8.98 10.60
N ASP A 357 33.67 -9.76 9.71
CA ASP A 357 34.25 -10.38 8.55
C ASP A 357 33.24 -10.51 7.40
N GLU A 358 33.62 -11.10 6.28
CA GLU A 358 32.78 -11.26 5.09
C GLU A 358 31.62 -12.25 5.24
N ASN A 359 31.65 -13.09 6.26
CA ASN A 359 30.68 -14.17 6.47
C ASN A 359 29.60 -13.81 7.48
N LEU A 360 29.87 -12.90 8.40
CA LEU A 360 29.01 -12.61 9.52
C LEU A 360 28.42 -11.18 9.45
N PHE A 361 27.13 -11.09 9.54
CA PHE A 361 26.39 -9.84 9.69
C PHE A 361 25.41 -9.93 10.86
N ASN A 362 25.52 -9.00 11.79
CA ASN A 362 24.54 -8.84 12.85
C ASN A 362 23.93 -7.42 12.80
N LYS A 363 22.63 -7.34 13.06
CA LYS A 363 21.87 -6.09 13.06
C LYS A 363 20.98 -6.01 14.29
N LEU A 364 21.28 -5.10 15.20
CA LEU A 364 20.42 -4.75 16.33
C LEU A 364 19.63 -3.49 15.99
N ILE A 365 18.30 -3.54 16.16
CA ILE A 365 17.40 -2.44 15.89
C ILE A 365 16.63 -2.13 17.16
N VAL A 366 16.59 -0.85 17.53
CA VAL A 366 15.72 -0.33 18.59
C VAL A 366 14.86 0.75 17.98
N SER A 367 13.54 0.65 18.10
CA SER A 367 12.64 1.60 17.47
C SER A 367 11.45 1.99 18.34
N TRP A 368 10.97 3.19 18.09
CA TRP A 368 9.72 3.72 18.58
C TRP A 368 8.86 4.16 17.40
N TYR A 369 7.60 3.78 17.42
CA TYR A 369 6.58 4.17 16.45
C TYR A 369 5.35 4.66 17.18
N ASN A 370 4.74 5.75 16.72
CA ASN A 370 3.50 6.28 17.24
C ASN A 370 2.58 6.69 16.08
N ASN A 371 1.38 6.11 16.04
CA ASN A 371 0.29 6.56 15.19
C ASN A 371 -0.84 7.07 16.11
N SER A 372 -1.26 8.31 15.94
CA SER A 372 -2.32 8.89 16.73
C SER A 372 -3.23 9.77 15.87
N GLY A 373 -4.49 9.86 16.25
CA GLY A 373 -5.46 10.74 15.61
C GLY A 373 -6.37 11.39 16.63
N ALA A 374 -6.68 12.66 16.40
CA ALA A 374 -7.67 13.41 17.14
C ALA A 374 -8.70 13.95 16.14
N THR A 375 -9.96 13.72 16.45
CA THR A 375 -11.11 14.21 15.65
C THR A 375 -12.05 14.96 16.59
N ASP A 376 -12.34 16.18 16.24
CA ASP A 376 -13.42 16.96 16.80
C ASP A 376 -14.49 17.05 15.71
N PHE A 377 -15.63 16.45 15.98
CA PHE A 377 -16.78 16.42 15.07
C PHE A 377 -17.95 17.10 15.75
N GLN A 378 -18.48 18.15 15.14
CA GLN A 378 -19.64 18.85 15.60
C GLN A 378 -20.71 18.81 14.52
N SER A 379 -21.92 18.51 14.90
CA SER A 379 -23.06 18.53 14.00
C SER A 379 -24.28 19.09 14.71
N GLU A 380 -25.01 19.95 14.03
CA GLU A 380 -26.29 20.48 14.48
C GLU A 380 -27.38 19.99 13.54
N ILE A 381 -28.37 19.30 14.09
CA ILE A 381 -29.48 18.72 13.33
C ILE A 381 -30.63 19.68 13.33
N LEU A 382 -31.08 20.09 12.14
CA LEU A 382 -32.22 20.97 12.00
C LEU A 382 -33.52 20.36 12.55
N ASP A 383 -34.38 21.22 13.08
CA ASP A 383 -35.73 20.82 13.46
C ASP A 383 -36.55 20.50 12.19
N PRO A 384 -36.95 19.22 11.99
CA PRO A 384 -37.68 18.80 10.82
C PRO A 384 -39.08 19.38 10.77
N SER A 385 -39.56 20.03 11.82
CA SER A 385 -40.84 20.75 11.84
C SER A 385 -40.75 22.12 11.17
N LEU A 386 -39.55 22.68 11.01
CA LEU A 386 -39.29 23.91 10.31
C LEU A 386 -39.25 23.68 8.80
N GLN A 387 -40.04 24.42 8.05
CA GLN A 387 -40.03 24.34 6.58
C GLN A 387 -38.79 25.07 6.04
N ARG A 388 -38.25 24.61 4.92
CA ARG A 388 -37.08 25.21 4.26
C ARG A 388 -37.22 26.71 4.02
N GLU A 389 -38.42 27.16 3.69
CA GLU A 389 -38.76 28.57 3.47
C GLU A 389 -38.63 29.44 4.75
N ALA A 390 -38.69 28.84 5.94
CA ALA A 390 -38.50 29.55 7.20
C ALA A 390 -37.06 29.95 7.49
N PHE A 391 -36.07 29.38 6.76
CA PHE A 391 -34.67 29.71 6.89
C PHE A 391 -34.23 30.84 5.97
N GLU A 392 -34.95 31.11 4.91
CA GLU A 392 -34.68 32.24 4.01
C GLU A 392 -35.21 33.57 4.58
N ASP A 393 -36.25 33.52 5.42
CA ASP A 393 -36.76 34.67 6.18
C ASP A 393 -36.19 34.55 7.63
N ALA A 394 -35.35 35.49 8.04
CA ALA A 394 -34.69 35.54 9.32
C ALA A 394 -35.62 35.13 10.47
N LEU A 395 -35.33 33.96 11.08
CA LEU A 395 -35.97 33.51 12.31
C LEU A 395 -35.72 34.54 13.43
N PRO A 396 -36.69 34.80 14.32
CA PRO A 396 -36.42 35.63 15.49
C PRO A 396 -35.22 35.09 16.29
N ASP A 397 -34.32 35.96 16.74
CA ASP A 397 -33.13 35.66 17.50
C ASP A 397 -33.35 34.73 18.75
N THR A 398 -34.60 34.49 19.09
CA THR A 398 -35.02 33.66 20.21
C THR A 398 -35.33 32.20 19.85
N LEU A 399 -35.38 31.84 18.58
CA LEU A 399 -35.64 30.48 18.14
C LEU A 399 -34.37 29.85 17.53
N SER A 400 -33.88 28.77 18.14
CA SER A 400 -32.85 27.94 17.49
C SER A 400 -33.47 27.18 16.33
N PRO A 401 -32.90 27.25 15.13
CA PRO A 401 -33.35 26.44 13.99
C PRO A 401 -32.99 24.95 14.19
N TYR A 402 -32.17 24.63 15.19
CA TYR A 402 -31.69 23.29 15.41
C TYR A 402 -32.43 22.58 16.53
N LEU A 403 -32.79 21.32 16.28
CA LEU A 403 -33.46 20.46 17.25
C LEU A 403 -32.47 20.06 18.37
N PHE A 404 -31.23 19.70 18.00
CA PHE A 404 -30.16 19.43 18.94
C PHE A 404 -28.77 19.50 18.27
N GLY A 405 -27.76 19.75 19.08
CA GLY A 405 -26.36 19.66 18.72
C GLY A 405 -25.71 18.39 19.25
N PHE A 406 -24.75 17.89 18.51
CA PHE A 406 -23.97 16.70 18.85
C PHE A 406 -22.49 16.94 18.61
N ASN A 407 -21.67 16.70 19.64
CA ASN A 407 -20.22 16.77 19.55
C ASN A 407 -19.61 15.42 19.86
N LEU A 408 -18.62 15.03 19.05
CA LEU A 408 -17.77 13.86 19.28
C LEU A 408 -16.30 14.28 19.32
N ASP A 409 -15.70 14.22 20.51
CA ASP A 409 -14.25 14.27 20.70
C ASP A 409 -13.70 12.84 20.62
N ALA A 410 -13.04 12.48 19.56
CA ALA A 410 -12.44 11.17 19.39
C ALA A 410 -10.92 11.27 19.37
N PHE A 411 -10.26 10.50 20.22
CA PHE A 411 -8.82 10.36 20.24
C PHE A 411 -8.44 8.89 20.21
N PHE A 412 -7.50 8.54 19.32
CA PHE A 412 -6.85 7.24 19.36
C PHE A 412 -5.33 7.39 19.31
N ALA A 413 -4.62 6.46 19.93
CA ALA A 413 -3.18 6.37 19.78
C ALA A 413 -2.73 4.91 19.84
N PHE A 414 -1.81 4.58 18.96
CA PHE A 414 -1.10 3.32 18.96
C PHE A 414 0.40 3.61 19.06
N THR A 415 1.01 3.15 20.15
CA THR A 415 2.44 3.34 20.40
C THR A 415 3.13 1.99 20.50
N LYS A 416 4.27 1.85 19.86
CA LYS A 416 5.07 0.62 19.82
C LYS A 416 6.54 0.93 20.08
N TYR A 417 7.14 0.22 21.03
CA TYR A 417 8.59 0.15 21.21
C TYR A 417 9.04 -1.24 20.80
N SER A 418 10.09 -1.35 19.99
CA SER A 418 10.62 -2.64 19.51
C SER A 418 12.11 -2.75 19.73
N ILE A 419 12.53 -3.95 20.05
CA ILE A 419 13.95 -4.36 20.06
C ILE A 419 14.05 -5.63 19.23
N ASP A 420 14.87 -5.61 18.18
CA ASP A 420 15.09 -6.71 17.25
C ASP A 420 16.56 -6.96 17.07
N ASP A 421 16.99 -8.22 17.18
CA ASP A 421 18.33 -8.67 16.81
C ASP A 421 18.25 -9.68 15.66
N LYS A 422 19.02 -9.45 14.60
CA LYS A 422 19.03 -10.24 13.37
C LYS A 422 20.46 -10.66 13.07
N PHE A 423 20.68 -11.95 13.02
CA PHE A 423 21.97 -12.59 12.77
C PHE A 423 21.94 -13.28 11.41
N THR A 424 22.99 -13.08 10.62
CA THR A 424 23.18 -13.72 9.31
C THR A 424 24.60 -14.26 9.21
N TYR A 425 24.73 -15.52 8.76
CA TYR A 425 26.02 -16.17 8.58
C TYR A 425 26.06 -16.89 7.23
N LEU A 426 27.03 -16.52 6.41
CA LEU A 426 27.27 -17.09 5.09
C LEU A 426 28.40 -18.14 5.18
N THR A 427 28.15 -19.36 4.71
CA THR A 427 29.14 -20.41 4.62
C THR A 427 29.10 -21.03 3.24
N GLY A 428 30.04 -20.68 2.40
CA GLY A 428 30.02 -21.04 0.99
C GLY A 428 28.72 -20.53 0.32
N LYS A 429 27.90 -21.46 -0.20
CA LYS A 429 26.60 -21.14 -0.79
C LYS A 429 25.42 -21.22 0.19
N ASN A 430 25.67 -21.62 1.46
CA ASN A 430 24.62 -21.72 2.48
C ASN A 430 24.49 -20.40 3.23
N LEU A 431 23.25 -19.98 3.46
CA LEU A 431 22.93 -18.74 4.19
C LEU A 431 22.08 -19.08 5.42
N PHE A 432 22.67 -18.96 6.59
CA PHE A 432 21.98 -19.12 7.86
C PHE A 432 21.50 -17.76 8.36
N GLU A 433 20.22 -17.66 8.75
CA GLU A 433 19.63 -16.47 9.35
C GLU A 433 18.85 -16.85 10.60
N ALA A 434 19.05 -16.10 11.67
CA ALA A 434 18.30 -16.23 12.91
C ALA A 434 17.99 -14.84 13.48
N GLY A 435 16.95 -14.74 14.28
CA GLY A 435 16.67 -13.47 14.94
C GLY A 435 15.62 -13.62 16.03
N ALA A 436 15.60 -12.64 16.92
CA ALA A 436 14.64 -12.54 18.00
C ALA A 436 14.23 -11.07 18.21
N GLY A 437 13.03 -10.86 18.72
CA GLY A 437 12.56 -9.51 19.00
C GLY A 437 11.42 -9.48 19.99
N VAL A 438 11.22 -8.30 20.57
CA VAL A 438 10.12 -7.99 21.47
C VAL A 438 9.51 -6.65 21.12
N ASP A 439 8.17 -6.60 21.13
CA ASP A 439 7.41 -5.37 21.03
C ASP A 439 6.65 -5.09 22.33
N PHE A 440 6.69 -3.85 22.76
CA PHE A 440 5.84 -3.31 23.83
C PHE A 440 4.85 -2.34 23.18
N LEU A 441 3.56 -2.70 23.25
CA LEU A 441 2.49 -2.01 22.56
C LEU A 441 1.55 -1.35 23.56
N LYS A 442 1.11 -0.15 23.21
CA LYS A 442 0.08 0.59 23.95
C LYS A 442 -0.96 1.11 22.97
N THR A 443 -2.22 0.79 23.21
CA THR A 443 -3.38 1.34 22.48
C THR A 443 -4.19 2.21 23.42
N VAL A 444 -4.59 3.38 22.94
CA VAL A 444 -5.47 4.32 23.64
C VAL A 444 -6.65 4.62 22.74
N ILE A 445 -7.86 4.47 23.26
CA ILE A 445 -9.11 4.94 22.65
C ILE A 445 -9.78 5.81 23.69
N ASP A 446 -10.13 7.04 23.33
CA ASP A 446 -10.84 7.98 24.21
C ASP A 446 -11.87 8.73 23.33
N PHE A 447 -13.11 8.23 23.32
CA PHE A 447 -14.23 8.83 22.59
C PHE A 447 -15.19 9.43 23.61
N ARG A 448 -15.49 10.72 23.48
CA ARG A 448 -16.39 11.46 24.34
C ARG A 448 -17.51 12.04 23.51
N TYR A 449 -18.70 11.71 23.91
CA TYR A 449 -19.92 12.17 23.26
C TYR A 449 -20.54 13.27 24.12
N ASN A 450 -20.58 14.48 23.60
CA ASN A 450 -21.21 15.62 24.24
C ASN A 450 -22.51 15.93 23.51
N ILE A 451 -23.61 15.47 24.08
CA ILE A 451 -24.99 15.69 23.64
C ILE A 451 -25.71 16.31 24.82
N ASP A 452 -26.76 17.06 24.54
CA ASP A 452 -27.68 17.54 25.55
C ASP A 452 -28.00 16.45 26.59
N PRO A 453 -27.86 16.70 27.92
CA PRO A 453 -28.03 15.68 28.92
C PRO A 453 -29.40 14.97 28.93
N GLU A 454 -30.46 15.65 28.56
CA GLU A 454 -31.81 15.05 28.46
C GLU A 454 -31.88 14.08 27.30
N LEU A 455 -31.34 14.45 26.14
CA LEU A 455 -31.24 13.59 24.97
C LEU A 455 -30.26 12.42 25.17
N LYS A 456 -29.11 12.68 25.85
CA LYS A 456 -28.18 11.60 26.22
C LYS A 456 -28.87 10.55 27.09
N SER A 457 -29.71 10.95 28.01
CA SER A 457 -30.47 10.03 28.86
C SER A 457 -31.47 9.18 28.05
N VAL A 458 -32.12 9.77 27.07
CA VAL A 458 -33.06 9.09 26.17
C VAL A 458 -32.32 8.08 25.29
N PHE A 459 -31.22 8.48 24.67
CA PHE A 459 -30.42 7.60 23.79
C PHE A 459 -29.76 6.47 24.59
N THR A 460 -29.18 6.73 25.74
CA THR A 460 -28.49 5.73 26.57
C THR A 460 -29.43 4.78 27.29
N SER A 461 -30.73 5.11 27.39
CA SER A 461 -31.74 4.20 27.87
C SER A 461 -31.95 2.99 26.95
N GLN A 462 -31.58 3.12 25.66
CA GLN A 462 -31.68 2.04 24.68
C GLN A 462 -30.36 1.28 24.57
N PRO A 463 -30.30 -0.04 24.75
CA PRO A 463 -29.05 -0.80 24.72
C PRO A 463 -28.24 -0.64 23.42
N MET A 464 -28.92 -0.44 22.28
CA MET A 464 -28.27 -0.23 20.99
C MET A 464 -27.57 1.12 20.90
N PHE A 465 -28.20 2.17 21.41
CA PHE A 465 -27.60 3.52 21.39
C PHE A 465 -26.66 3.76 22.57
N LYS A 466 -26.86 3.07 23.71
CA LYS A 466 -25.95 3.15 24.84
C LYS A 466 -24.52 2.81 24.43
N ALA A 467 -24.31 1.75 23.67
CA ALA A 467 -22.99 1.35 23.17
C ALA A 467 -22.36 2.39 22.21
N ILE A 468 -23.19 3.23 21.57
CA ILE A 468 -22.72 4.25 20.61
C ILE A 468 -22.44 5.58 21.32
N PHE A 469 -23.25 5.98 22.31
CA PHE A 469 -23.22 7.29 22.93
C PHE A 469 -22.62 7.32 24.35
N ASP A 470 -22.25 6.15 24.93
CA ASP A 470 -21.45 6.15 26.16
C ASP A 470 -20.01 6.55 25.84
N ASP A 471 -19.42 7.35 26.73
CA ASP A 471 -18.01 7.68 26.63
C ASP A 471 -17.17 6.41 26.70
N LEU A 472 -16.35 6.18 25.70
CA LEU A 472 -15.47 5.02 25.61
C LEU A 472 -14.04 5.44 25.91
N LYS A 473 -13.51 4.99 27.04
CA LYS A 473 -12.09 5.14 27.34
C LYS A 473 -11.46 3.79 27.61
N ASP A 474 -10.57 3.38 26.72
CA ASP A 474 -9.85 2.11 26.85
C ASP A 474 -8.35 2.32 26.63
N ILE A 475 -7.54 1.81 27.56
CA ILE A 475 -6.08 1.83 27.48
C ILE A 475 -5.59 0.40 27.68
N LYS A 476 -4.98 -0.17 26.64
CA LYS A 476 -4.43 -1.53 26.70
C LYS A 476 -2.92 -1.52 26.50
N HIS A 477 -2.25 -2.38 27.25
CA HIS A 477 -0.83 -2.67 27.12
C HIS A 477 -0.68 -4.16 26.85
N PHE A 478 0.10 -4.51 25.86
CA PHE A 478 0.39 -5.89 25.54
C PHE A 478 1.77 -6.02 24.89
N ASN A 479 2.31 -7.25 24.92
CA ASN A 479 3.64 -7.53 24.38
C ASN A 479 3.52 -8.60 23.30
N ARG A 480 4.43 -8.53 22.32
CA ARG A 480 4.65 -9.59 21.33
C ARG A 480 6.09 -10.04 21.42
N TYR A 481 6.31 -11.34 21.48
CA TYR A 481 7.65 -11.93 21.45
C TYR A 481 7.78 -12.76 20.19
N ARG A 482 8.91 -12.66 19.50
CA ARG A 482 9.17 -13.38 18.27
C ARG A 482 10.57 -13.92 18.22
N ALA A 483 10.73 -15.10 17.59
CA ALA A 483 12.02 -15.65 17.23
C ALA A 483 11.91 -16.43 15.93
N TYR A 484 12.98 -16.49 15.16
CA TYR A 484 12.99 -17.28 13.93
C TYR A 484 14.38 -17.86 13.67
N VAL A 485 14.38 -18.94 12.89
CA VAL A 485 15.60 -19.56 12.35
C VAL A 485 15.29 -20.08 10.95
N GLN A 486 16.18 -19.82 10.01
CA GLN A 486 16.14 -20.40 8.66
C GLN A 486 17.53 -20.63 8.13
N ASN A 487 17.64 -21.58 7.20
CA ASN A 487 18.88 -21.78 6.47
C ASN A 487 18.59 -22.09 5.01
N ARG A 488 19.23 -21.36 4.10
CA ARG A 488 19.22 -21.67 2.69
C ARG A 488 20.37 -22.64 2.41
N PHE A 489 20.00 -23.88 2.08
CA PHE A 489 20.93 -24.93 1.69
C PHE A 489 21.10 -24.97 0.18
N ALA A 490 22.31 -24.93 -0.30
CA ALA A 490 22.65 -25.31 -1.65
C ALA A 490 22.79 -26.85 -1.72
N ILE A 491 21.72 -27.53 -2.12
CA ILE A 491 21.73 -29.01 -2.24
C ILE A 491 22.56 -29.42 -3.44
N THR A 492 22.42 -28.68 -4.54
CA THR A 492 23.30 -28.79 -5.74
C THR A 492 23.55 -27.36 -6.23
N ASP A 493 24.32 -27.19 -7.30
CA ASP A 493 24.54 -25.88 -7.93
C ASP A 493 23.24 -25.28 -8.52
N HIS A 494 22.25 -26.12 -8.76
CA HIS A 494 20.96 -25.72 -9.37
C HIS A 494 19.77 -25.77 -8.39
N LEU A 495 19.89 -26.41 -7.24
CA LEU A 495 18.79 -26.61 -6.29
C LEU A 495 19.12 -26.01 -4.94
N PHE A 496 18.31 -25.04 -4.56
CA PHE A 496 18.37 -24.37 -3.26
C PHE A 496 17.07 -24.64 -2.49
N VAL A 497 17.21 -24.99 -1.21
CA VAL A 497 16.09 -25.28 -0.31
C VAL A 497 16.25 -24.46 0.95
N GLN A 498 15.23 -23.75 1.35
CA GLN A 498 15.26 -22.89 2.53
C GLN A 498 14.11 -23.26 3.50
N PRO A 499 14.31 -24.24 4.39
CA PRO A 499 13.44 -24.44 5.52
C PRO A 499 13.63 -23.35 6.57
N GLY A 500 12.54 -23.03 7.26
CA GLY A 500 12.55 -22.09 8.35
C GLY A 500 11.44 -22.35 9.36
N LEU A 501 11.66 -21.92 10.58
CA LEU A 501 10.69 -21.99 11.66
C LEU A 501 10.62 -20.64 12.36
N ARG A 502 9.41 -20.18 12.60
CA ARG A 502 9.13 -18.96 13.36
C ARG A 502 8.28 -19.30 14.58
N PHE A 503 8.59 -18.65 15.68
CA PHE A 503 7.83 -18.65 16.93
C PHE A 503 7.32 -17.25 17.19
N ASP A 504 6.01 -17.12 17.48
CA ASP A 504 5.38 -15.88 17.93
C ASP A 504 4.56 -16.18 19.20
N HIS A 505 4.68 -15.31 20.22
CA HIS A 505 3.83 -15.31 21.40
C HIS A 505 3.11 -13.98 21.51
N TYR A 506 1.79 -14.03 21.54
CA TYR A 506 0.91 -12.86 21.65
C TYR A 506 0.33 -12.78 23.07
N ASN A 507 0.84 -11.86 23.86
CA ASN A 507 0.39 -11.67 25.25
C ASN A 507 -1.10 -11.30 25.33
N ILE A 508 -1.64 -10.55 24.35
CA ILE A 508 -3.07 -10.20 24.29
C ILE A 508 -3.97 -11.44 24.24
N LEU A 509 -3.52 -12.53 23.62
CA LEU A 509 -4.21 -13.82 23.54
C LEU A 509 -3.74 -14.80 24.60
N ASN A 510 -2.57 -14.54 25.21
CA ASN A 510 -1.82 -15.48 26.05
C ASN A 510 -1.56 -16.82 25.33
N LYS A 511 -1.25 -16.77 24.03
CA LYS A 511 -1.06 -17.94 23.17
C LYS A 511 0.22 -17.84 22.36
N SER A 512 0.80 -19.03 22.07
CA SER A 512 2.02 -19.17 21.28
C SER A 512 1.76 -19.92 19.99
N TYR A 513 2.43 -19.55 18.92
CA TYR A 513 2.24 -20.12 17.58
C TYR A 513 3.60 -20.48 16.96
N LEU A 514 3.62 -21.60 16.24
CA LEU A 514 4.76 -22.05 15.45
C LEU A 514 4.38 -21.99 13.97
N ALA A 515 5.20 -21.32 13.17
CA ALA A 515 4.97 -21.08 11.75
C ALA A 515 6.10 -21.68 10.90
N PRO A 516 6.02 -22.97 10.52
CA PRO A 516 6.97 -23.59 9.61
C PRO A 516 6.76 -23.07 8.19
N ARG A 517 7.87 -22.86 7.47
CA ARG A 517 7.88 -22.48 6.05
C ARG A 517 9.03 -23.18 5.34
N ILE A 518 8.82 -23.47 4.07
CA ILE A 518 9.84 -24.00 3.19
C ILE A 518 9.72 -23.36 1.82
N SER A 519 10.84 -22.93 1.27
CA SER A 519 10.92 -22.44 -0.09
C SER A 519 12.01 -23.16 -0.88
N LEU A 520 11.78 -23.29 -2.18
CA LEU A 520 12.61 -23.99 -3.14
C LEU A 520 12.93 -23.07 -4.31
N SER A 521 14.16 -23.11 -4.81
CA SER A 521 14.55 -22.57 -6.10
C SER A 521 15.31 -23.61 -6.88
N TYR A 522 14.87 -23.86 -8.11
CA TYR A 522 15.49 -24.81 -9.03
C TYR A 522 15.81 -24.14 -10.36
N ALA A 523 17.09 -24.00 -10.66
CA ALA A 523 17.56 -23.52 -11.95
C ALA A 523 17.43 -24.65 -12.99
N ILE A 524 16.45 -24.57 -13.85
CA ILE A 524 16.20 -25.56 -14.92
C ILE A 524 17.30 -25.44 -15.99
N ASP A 525 17.60 -24.20 -16.37
CA ASP A 525 18.70 -23.79 -17.23
C ASP A 525 19.19 -22.39 -16.83
N GLU A 526 20.16 -21.85 -17.54
CA GLU A 526 20.77 -20.53 -17.26
C GLU A 526 19.75 -19.38 -17.30
N PHE A 527 18.63 -19.54 -17.98
CA PHE A 527 17.61 -18.51 -18.20
C PHE A 527 16.30 -18.82 -17.49
N THR A 528 16.12 -20.03 -16.97
CA THR A 528 14.84 -20.50 -16.42
C THR A 528 14.99 -20.96 -14.99
N THR A 529 14.22 -20.38 -14.09
CA THR A 529 14.18 -20.76 -12.67
C THR A 529 12.73 -21.09 -12.28
N ALA A 530 12.53 -22.25 -11.70
CA ALA A 530 11.29 -22.62 -11.04
C ALA A 530 11.41 -22.42 -9.53
N ARG A 531 10.36 -21.85 -8.90
CA ARG A 531 10.31 -21.64 -7.46
C ARG A 531 9.02 -22.17 -6.88
N ALA A 532 9.07 -22.69 -5.66
CA ALA A 532 7.91 -23.15 -4.93
C ALA A 532 8.01 -22.76 -3.45
N VAL A 533 6.88 -22.39 -2.85
CA VAL A 533 6.81 -22.08 -1.42
C VAL A 533 5.56 -22.71 -0.83
N TRP A 534 5.76 -23.29 0.35
CA TRP A 534 4.71 -23.64 1.30
C TRP A 534 5.02 -23.02 2.65
N GLY A 535 3.97 -22.47 3.33
CA GLY A 535 4.21 -21.92 4.66
C GLY A 535 2.94 -21.60 5.42
N VAL A 536 3.07 -21.59 6.75
CA VAL A 536 2.03 -21.21 7.71
C VAL A 536 2.31 -19.79 8.21
N TYR A 537 1.28 -18.98 8.28
CA TYR A 537 1.33 -17.56 8.66
C TYR A 537 0.26 -17.27 9.69
N TYR A 538 0.62 -16.48 10.70
CA TYR A 538 -0.29 -16.02 11.74
C TYR A 538 -0.29 -14.49 11.81
N GLN A 539 -1.45 -13.94 12.20
CA GLN A 539 -1.62 -12.52 12.51
C GLN A 539 -2.39 -12.40 13.82
N SER A 540 -1.83 -11.64 14.76
CA SER A 540 -2.53 -11.31 16.00
C SER A 540 -3.72 -10.38 15.75
N PRO A 541 -4.78 -10.45 16.56
CA PRO A 541 -5.78 -9.39 16.58
C PRO A 541 -5.15 -8.15 17.22
N GLY A 542 -4.65 -7.28 16.40
CA GLY A 542 -3.97 -6.06 16.81
C GLY A 542 -4.84 -4.81 16.61
N TYR A 543 -4.20 -3.67 16.73
CA TYR A 543 -4.80 -2.34 16.55
C TYR A 543 -5.54 -2.21 15.20
N GLU A 544 -5.01 -2.77 14.13
CA GLU A 544 -5.58 -2.77 12.80
C GLU A 544 -6.92 -3.50 12.69
N LYS A 545 -7.23 -4.39 13.64
CA LYS A 545 -8.49 -5.13 13.72
C LYS A 545 -9.56 -4.45 14.58
N LEU A 546 -9.26 -3.34 15.23
CA LEU A 546 -10.26 -2.60 16.00
C LEU A 546 -11.45 -2.15 15.13
N ARG A 547 -11.19 -1.90 13.87
CA ARG A 547 -12.22 -1.51 12.89
C ARG A 547 -12.06 -2.33 11.61
N ASP A 548 -13.06 -3.12 11.28
CA ASP A 548 -13.14 -3.84 10.01
C ASP A 548 -14.51 -3.60 9.37
N GLN A 549 -14.54 -3.29 8.06
CA GLN A 549 -15.76 -3.09 7.26
C GLN A 549 -16.80 -2.15 7.90
N GLY A 550 -16.34 -1.13 8.61
CA GLY A 550 -17.21 -0.18 9.30
C GLY A 550 -17.69 -0.64 10.69
N ALA A 551 -17.39 -1.87 11.09
CA ALA A 551 -17.64 -2.36 12.43
C ALA A 551 -16.51 -1.96 13.39
N LEU A 552 -16.85 -1.47 14.57
CA LEU A 552 -15.94 -1.29 15.70
C LEU A 552 -16.03 -2.53 16.58
N PHE A 553 -14.92 -3.27 16.71
CA PHE A 553 -14.89 -4.44 17.58
C PHE A 553 -14.61 -4.06 19.03
N ASP A 554 -15.37 -4.66 19.95
CA ASP A 554 -15.07 -4.59 21.38
C ASP A 554 -14.02 -5.64 21.77
N PHE A 555 -12.77 -5.20 21.87
CA PHE A 555 -11.66 -6.02 22.37
C PHE A 555 -11.55 -5.99 23.92
N ASN A 556 -12.68 -5.99 24.62
CA ASN A 556 -12.67 -6.16 26.05
C ASN A 556 -11.99 -7.48 26.44
N ASN A 557 -11.25 -7.49 27.54
CA ASN A 557 -10.52 -8.66 28.04
C ASN A 557 -11.38 -9.93 28.23
N VAL A 558 -12.68 -9.78 28.39
CA VAL A 558 -13.61 -10.92 28.49
C VAL A 558 -13.69 -11.68 27.15
N TYR A 559 -13.68 -10.96 26.04
CA TYR A 559 -13.84 -11.56 24.71
C TYR A 559 -12.48 -11.91 24.05
N THR A 560 -11.42 -11.17 24.33
CA THR A 560 -10.10 -11.40 23.70
C THR A 560 -9.44 -12.71 24.17
N LYS A 561 -9.79 -13.22 25.36
CA LYS A 561 -9.23 -14.47 25.88
C LYS A 561 -9.57 -15.69 25.04
N ASP A 562 -10.73 -15.69 24.39
CA ASP A 562 -11.22 -16.81 23.58
C ASP A 562 -10.77 -16.71 22.13
N LEU A 563 -10.18 -15.56 21.72
CA LEU A 563 -9.71 -15.39 20.38
C LEU A 563 -8.42 -16.19 20.10
N GLU A 564 -8.28 -16.56 18.83
CA GLU A 564 -7.09 -17.15 18.21
C GLU A 564 -6.44 -16.13 17.28
N ALA A 565 -5.15 -16.30 17.01
CA ALA A 565 -4.54 -15.59 15.89
C ALA A 565 -5.17 -16.05 14.57
N GLU A 566 -5.45 -15.12 13.68
CA GLU A 566 -5.84 -15.45 12.32
C GLU A 566 -4.72 -16.21 11.64
N ARG A 567 -5.06 -17.18 10.79
CA ARG A 567 -4.09 -18.07 10.13
C ARG A 567 -4.31 -18.11 8.64
N SER A 568 -3.20 -18.12 7.89
CA SER A 568 -3.18 -18.42 6.46
C SER A 568 -2.14 -19.50 6.15
N ILE A 569 -2.45 -20.40 5.20
CA ILE A 569 -1.48 -21.32 4.61
C ILE A 569 -1.30 -20.90 3.16
N HIS A 570 -0.06 -20.67 2.76
CA HIS A 570 0.28 -20.30 1.39
C HIS A 570 0.89 -21.48 0.63
N TYR A 571 0.46 -21.64 -0.61
CA TYR A 571 1.05 -22.48 -1.63
C TYR A 571 1.30 -21.59 -2.83
N VAL A 572 2.57 -21.45 -3.24
CA VAL A 572 2.94 -20.62 -4.39
C VAL A 572 3.89 -21.42 -5.27
N LEU A 573 3.62 -21.44 -6.57
CA LEU A 573 4.47 -22.03 -7.59
C LEU A 573 4.71 -20.99 -8.70
N GLY A 574 5.95 -20.76 -9.06
CA GLY A 574 6.34 -19.79 -10.09
C GLY A 574 7.40 -20.31 -11.03
N ILE A 575 7.33 -19.86 -12.25
CA ILE A 575 8.39 -20.04 -13.25
C ILE A 575 8.76 -18.66 -13.78
N GLU A 576 10.06 -18.37 -13.74
CA GLU A 576 10.66 -17.16 -14.27
C GLU A 576 11.60 -17.55 -15.40
N ARG A 577 11.45 -16.91 -16.57
CA ARG A 577 12.29 -17.16 -17.74
C ARG A 577 12.71 -15.85 -18.41
N TRP A 578 13.98 -15.69 -18.61
CA TRP A 578 14.53 -14.68 -19.49
C TRP A 578 14.42 -15.15 -20.94
N LEU A 579 13.54 -14.52 -21.72
CA LEU A 579 13.35 -14.82 -23.14
C LEU A 579 14.51 -14.28 -23.97
N THR A 580 15.02 -13.14 -23.55
CA THR A 580 16.25 -12.50 -24.02
C THR A 580 16.91 -11.81 -22.84
N ASN A 581 18.03 -11.16 -23.04
CA ASN A 581 18.71 -10.41 -21.98
C ASN A 581 17.90 -9.23 -21.43
N GLU A 582 16.84 -8.82 -22.12
CA GLU A 582 16.00 -7.66 -21.77
C GLU A 582 14.57 -8.04 -21.43
N TRP A 583 14.09 -9.20 -21.90
CA TRP A 583 12.72 -9.64 -21.70
C TRP A 583 12.63 -10.74 -20.67
N LEU A 584 11.91 -10.43 -19.58
CA LEU A 584 11.61 -11.36 -18.49
C LEU A 584 10.14 -11.75 -18.54
N LEU A 585 9.86 -13.05 -18.57
CA LEU A 585 8.53 -13.62 -18.39
C LEU A 585 8.46 -14.31 -17.04
N ARG A 586 7.44 -14.00 -16.26
CA ARG A 586 7.10 -14.71 -15.02
C ARG A 586 5.66 -15.17 -15.06
N VAL A 587 5.44 -16.41 -14.64
CA VAL A 587 4.11 -17.01 -14.47
C VAL A 587 4.05 -17.59 -13.06
N GLU A 588 3.06 -17.17 -12.28
CA GLU A 588 2.87 -17.64 -10.89
C GLU A 588 1.44 -18.10 -10.66
N GLY A 589 1.28 -19.26 -10.01
CA GLY A 589 0.03 -19.71 -9.44
C GLY A 589 0.10 -19.68 -7.92
N TYR A 590 -0.97 -19.25 -7.26
CA TYR A 590 -1.05 -19.23 -5.81
C TYR A 590 -2.38 -19.75 -5.29
N TYR A 591 -2.33 -20.31 -4.07
CA TYR A 591 -3.49 -20.65 -3.26
C TYR A 591 -3.21 -20.27 -1.80
N LYS A 592 -4.12 -19.51 -1.18
CA LYS A 592 -4.08 -19.12 0.23
C LYS A 592 -5.34 -19.67 0.90
N ASP A 593 -5.16 -20.45 1.96
CA ASP A 593 -6.23 -20.96 2.81
C ASP A 593 -6.26 -20.16 4.11
N PHE A 594 -7.37 -19.49 4.38
CA PHE A 594 -7.57 -18.66 5.57
C PHE A 594 -8.47 -19.34 6.58
N THR A 595 -8.02 -19.41 7.81
CA THR A 595 -8.77 -19.96 8.92
C THR A 595 -8.70 -19.03 10.14
N ASN A 596 -9.65 -19.20 11.06
CA ASN A 596 -9.74 -18.39 12.27
C ASN A 596 -9.85 -16.88 12.01
N LEU A 597 -10.42 -16.47 10.87
CA LEU A 597 -10.62 -15.06 10.58
C LEU A 597 -11.62 -14.46 11.57
N ILE A 598 -11.30 -13.25 12.04
CA ILE A 598 -12.12 -12.53 13.03
C ILE A 598 -13.25 -11.81 12.30
N ILE A 599 -14.47 -12.06 12.74
CA ILE A 599 -15.70 -11.41 12.30
C ILE A 599 -16.57 -11.04 13.50
N GLN A 600 -17.59 -10.22 13.26
CA GLN A 600 -18.65 -9.95 14.25
C GLN A 600 -19.44 -11.22 14.54
N ASP A 601 -19.72 -11.49 15.82
CA ASP A 601 -20.60 -12.63 16.18
C ASP A 601 -22.03 -12.38 15.69
N GLN A 602 -22.62 -13.39 15.12
CA GLN A 602 -23.99 -13.39 14.63
C GLN A 602 -24.91 -14.04 15.64
N VAL A 603 -25.90 -13.31 16.07
CA VAL A 603 -26.93 -13.76 17.03
C VAL A 603 -28.31 -13.64 16.41
N LYS A 604 -29.27 -14.36 16.97
CA LYS A 604 -30.69 -14.12 16.64
C LYS A 604 -31.15 -12.89 17.41
N GLY A 605 -31.46 -11.84 16.66
CA GLY A 605 -31.99 -10.58 17.18
C GLY A 605 -33.44 -10.37 16.77
N LEU A 606 -34.06 -9.39 17.36
CA LEU A 606 -35.40 -8.96 16.99
C LEU A 606 -35.34 -8.10 15.73
N LYS A 607 -36.10 -8.48 14.70
CA LYS A 607 -36.37 -7.66 13.52
C LYS A 607 -37.86 -7.39 13.43
N TYR A 608 -38.22 -6.28 12.87
CA TYR A 608 -39.60 -5.88 12.66
C TYR A 608 -39.88 -5.81 11.17
N ILE A 609 -40.96 -6.40 10.73
CA ILE A 609 -41.46 -6.39 9.36
C ILE A 609 -42.88 -5.87 9.32
N THR A 610 -43.26 -5.34 8.19
CA THR A 610 -44.62 -4.90 7.92
C THR A 610 -45.03 -5.28 6.49
N ASP A 611 -46.29 -5.57 6.25
CA ASP A 611 -46.82 -5.89 4.95
C ASP A 611 -47.72 -4.78 4.42
N SER A 612 -47.79 -4.67 3.10
CA SER A 612 -48.69 -3.74 2.44
C SER A 612 -50.16 -4.21 2.58
N VAL A 613 -51.05 -3.25 2.78
CA VAL A 613 -52.49 -3.50 2.81
C VAL A 613 -53.05 -3.40 1.38
N PRO A 614 -53.59 -4.46 0.79
CA PRO A 614 -54.11 -4.43 -0.58
C PRO A 614 -55.17 -3.34 -0.82
N GLY A 615 -54.96 -2.61 -1.90
CA GLY A 615 -55.90 -1.53 -2.33
C GLY A 615 -55.80 -0.24 -1.53
N LYS A 616 -54.80 -0.09 -0.64
CA LYS A 616 -54.52 1.14 0.07
C LYS A 616 -53.29 1.87 -0.55
N ASP A 617 -53.25 3.16 -0.40
CA ASP A 617 -52.09 3.95 -0.84
C ASP A 617 -50.93 3.79 0.12
N LEU A 618 -49.80 3.31 -0.42
CA LEU A 618 -48.60 3.01 0.37
C LEU A 618 -47.89 4.28 0.89
N ARG A 619 -48.20 5.46 0.35
CA ARG A 619 -47.67 6.73 0.89
C ARG A 619 -48.10 6.99 2.32
N TYR A 620 -49.22 6.42 2.74
CA TYR A 620 -49.82 6.69 4.03
C TYR A 620 -49.73 5.48 4.96
N ARG A 621 -49.75 5.78 6.26
CA ARG A 621 -49.69 4.77 7.34
C ARG A 621 -50.82 3.72 7.20
N SER A 622 -51.98 4.09 6.69
CA SER A 622 -53.11 3.17 6.44
C SER A 622 -52.82 2.13 5.35
N GLY A 623 -51.80 2.33 4.52
CA GLY A 623 -51.36 1.37 3.51
C GLY A 623 -50.50 0.21 4.06
N TRP A 624 -50.21 0.19 5.35
CA TRP A 624 -49.32 -0.78 5.97
C TRP A 624 -49.93 -1.43 7.21
N THR A 625 -49.65 -2.71 7.43
CA THR A 625 -50.01 -3.41 8.67
C THR A 625 -49.17 -2.86 9.85
N ASN A 626 -49.58 -3.18 11.07
CA ASN A 626 -48.73 -2.90 12.22
C ASN A 626 -47.46 -3.76 12.13
N PRO A 627 -46.30 -3.24 12.54
CA PRO A 627 -45.08 -4.01 12.53
C PRO A 627 -45.20 -5.27 13.38
N VAL A 628 -44.72 -6.37 12.83
CA VAL A 628 -44.68 -7.67 13.51
C VAL A 628 -43.23 -8.01 13.82
N MET A 629 -43.00 -8.47 15.04
CA MET A 629 -41.70 -8.91 15.49
C MET A 629 -41.38 -10.30 14.95
N ILE A 630 -40.23 -10.44 14.35
CA ILE A 630 -39.64 -11.71 13.91
C ILE A 630 -38.24 -11.90 14.47
N LEU A 631 -37.78 -13.15 14.54
CA LEU A 631 -36.39 -13.44 14.81
C LEU A 631 -35.58 -13.40 13.51
N GLY A 632 -34.60 -12.52 13.45
CA GLY A 632 -33.70 -12.39 12.31
C GLY A 632 -32.23 -12.42 12.77
N ASP A 633 -31.34 -12.56 11.80
CA ASP A 633 -29.91 -12.51 12.09
C ASP A 633 -29.48 -11.09 12.39
N SER A 634 -28.76 -10.87 13.48
CA SER A 634 -28.20 -9.59 13.92
C SER A 634 -26.72 -9.73 14.21
N LEU A 635 -25.95 -8.68 13.96
CA LEU A 635 -24.53 -8.62 14.24
C LEU A 635 -24.27 -7.96 15.58
N THR A 636 -23.36 -8.53 16.35
CA THR A 636 -22.86 -7.92 17.59
C THR A 636 -21.53 -7.22 17.33
N GLN A 637 -21.02 -6.48 18.30
CA GLN A 637 -19.65 -5.94 18.26
C GLN A 637 -18.63 -6.94 18.82
N ILE A 638 -19.05 -8.14 19.22
CA ILE A 638 -18.19 -9.15 19.81
C ILE A 638 -17.37 -9.81 18.69
N PRO A 639 -16.02 -9.77 18.76
CA PRO A 639 -15.17 -10.46 17.80
C PRO A 639 -15.16 -11.97 18.06
N VAL A 640 -15.25 -12.77 17.00
CA VAL A 640 -15.16 -14.24 17.05
C VAL A 640 -14.38 -14.78 15.85
N ASN A 641 -13.62 -15.88 16.06
CA ASN A 641 -12.87 -16.58 14.99
C ASN A 641 -13.75 -17.60 14.25
N LYS A 642 -14.83 -17.15 13.64
CA LYS A 642 -15.82 -18.03 12.99
C LYS A 642 -15.77 -17.98 11.46
N SER A 643 -14.90 -17.19 10.85
CA SER A 643 -14.80 -17.10 9.40
C SER A 643 -13.60 -17.87 8.87
N VAL A 644 -13.79 -18.44 7.69
CA VAL A 644 -12.76 -19.04 6.85
C VAL A 644 -12.84 -18.43 5.45
N GLY A 645 -11.80 -18.57 4.67
CA GLY A 645 -11.80 -18.06 3.30
C GLY A 645 -10.70 -18.65 2.46
N GLU A 646 -10.75 -18.42 1.18
CA GLU A 646 -9.71 -18.82 0.26
C GLU A 646 -9.44 -17.72 -0.77
N ALA A 647 -8.19 -17.64 -1.22
CA ALA A 647 -7.81 -16.80 -2.33
C ALA A 647 -6.86 -17.57 -3.25
N TYR A 648 -7.16 -17.62 -4.54
CA TYR A 648 -6.33 -18.32 -5.52
C TYR A 648 -6.34 -17.61 -6.85
N GLY A 649 -5.26 -17.81 -7.61
CA GLY A 649 -5.13 -17.13 -8.88
C GLY A 649 -3.94 -17.55 -9.69
N LEU A 650 -3.89 -17.00 -10.90
CA LEU A 650 -2.80 -17.15 -11.85
C LEU A 650 -2.37 -15.76 -12.34
N GLU A 651 -1.08 -15.50 -12.31
CA GLU A 651 -0.47 -14.23 -12.68
C GLU A 651 0.53 -14.40 -13.81
N PHE A 652 0.47 -13.48 -14.77
CA PHE A 652 1.42 -13.37 -15.87
C PHE A 652 2.07 -12.00 -15.82
N PHE A 653 3.38 -11.95 -15.92
CA PHE A 653 4.16 -10.72 -15.93
C PHE A 653 5.22 -10.81 -17.02
N LEU A 654 5.13 -9.92 -17.99
CA LEU A 654 6.11 -9.76 -19.06
C LEU A 654 6.73 -8.38 -18.94
N GLU A 655 8.02 -8.32 -18.65
CA GLU A 655 8.77 -7.08 -18.44
C GLU A 655 9.86 -6.94 -19.51
N LYS A 656 9.97 -5.76 -20.08
CA LYS A 656 11.13 -5.35 -20.88
C LYS A 656 11.94 -4.33 -20.09
N LYS A 657 13.15 -4.71 -19.71
CA LYS A 657 14.10 -3.84 -19.02
C LYS A 657 14.96 -3.07 -20.01
N ASN A 658 15.26 -1.81 -19.71
CA ASN A 658 16.23 -1.04 -20.45
C ASN A 658 17.63 -1.23 -19.83
N ILE A 659 18.21 -2.43 -20.01
CA ILE A 659 19.50 -2.80 -19.40
C ILE A 659 20.67 -2.08 -20.11
N PHE A 660 20.53 -1.76 -21.37
CA PHE A 660 21.63 -1.27 -22.20
C PHE A 660 21.64 0.24 -22.44
N GLY A 661 20.74 1.02 -21.81
CA GLY A 661 20.64 2.48 -21.99
C GLY A 661 20.34 2.94 -23.43
N ASN A 662 20.58 2.09 -24.41
CA ASN A 662 20.37 2.33 -25.83
C ASN A 662 18.97 2.02 -26.33
N ASN A 663 18.15 1.33 -25.51
CA ASN A 663 16.79 0.99 -25.86
C ASN A 663 15.85 2.14 -25.58
N ARG A 664 15.14 2.55 -26.63
CA ARG A 664 14.12 3.59 -26.54
C ARG A 664 12.86 3.16 -25.81
N PHE A 665 12.70 1.84 -25.56
CA PHE A 665 11.47 1.25 -25.07
C PHE A 665 11.72 0.39 -23.83
N SER A 666 10.95 0.63 -22.75
CA SER A 666 10.89 -0.20 -21.54
C SER A 666 9.45 -0.26 -21.00
N GLY A 667 9.16 -1.20 -20.15
CA GLY A 667 7.85 -1.31 -19.51
C GLY A 667 7.44 -2.75 -19.26
N TRP A 668 6.18 -2.95 -18.90
CA TRP A 668 5.65 -4.28 -18.61
C TRP A 668 4.17 -4.43 -18.95
N ILE A 669 3.77 -5.67 -19.08
CA ILE A 669 2.38 -6.10 -19.14
C ILE A 669 2.16 -7.08 -17.99
N SER A 670 1.17 -6.82 -17.14
CA SER A 670 0.72 -7.74 -16.10
C SER A 670 -0.73 -8.14 -16.32
N TYR A 671 -1.02 -9.42 -16.10
CA TYR A 671 -2.38 -9.95 -16.05
C TYR A 671 -2.54 -10.84 -14.83
N SER A 672 -3.62 -10.63 -14.08
CA SER A 672 -4.00 -11.45 -12.93
C SER A 672 -5.42 -11.97 -13.11
N LEU A 673 -5.57 -13.28 -12.97
CA LEU A 673 -6.85 -13.95 -12.77
C LEU A 673 -6.92 -14.37 -11.31
N ALA A 674 -7.84 -13.80 -10.54
CA ALA A 674 -7.93 -14.01 -9.10
C ALA A 674 -9.36 -14.26 -8.64
N PHE A 675 -9.49 -15.12 -7.63
CA PHE A 675 -10.75 -15.44 -6.98
C PHE A 675 -10.54 -15.37 -5.48
N THR A 676 -11.45 -14.70 -4.77
CA THR A 676 -11.37 -14.58 -3.32
C THR A 676 -12.75 -14.62 -2.72
N ASP A 677 -12.93 -15.48 -1.75
CA ASP A 677 -14.17 -15.59 -0.99
C ASP A 677 -13.91 -15.73 0.52
N ARG A 678 -14.97 -15.49 1.27
CA ARG A 678 -15.03 -15.64 2.72
C ARG A 678 -16.32 -16.38 3.07
N VAL A 679 -16.29 -17.16 4.12
CA VAL A 679 -17.50 -17.69 4.74
C VAL A 679 -17.93 -16.72 5.83
N GLY A 680 -19.01 -16.00 5.60
CA GLY A 680 -19.64 -15.12 6.56
C GLY A 680 -21.10 -15.50 6.74
N PHE A 681 -21.61 -15.49 7.97
CA PHE A 681 -23.02 -15.79 8.26
C PHE A 681 -23.48 -17.15 7.71
N ASN A 682 -22.62 -18.18 7.81
CA ASN A 682 -22.85 -19.53 7.27
C ASN A 682 -23.07 -19.59 5.74
N LYS A 683 -22.69 -18.53 5.02
CA LYS A 683 -22.75 -18.47 3.55
C LYS A 683 -21.36 -18.15 2.99
N LYS A 684 -21.02 -18.79 1.87
CA LYS A 684 -19.84 -18.41 1.08
C LYS A 684 -20.19 -17.17 0.25
N ILE A 685 -19.48 -16.09 0.47
CA ILE A 685 -19.67 -14.79 -0.21
C ILE A 685 -18.36 -14.33 -0.84
N PRO A 686 -18.40 -13.65 -1.98
CA PRO A 686 -17.21 -12.99 -2.51
C PRO A 686 -16.64 -12.01 -1.48
N PHE A 687 -15.33 -11.98 -1.35
CA PHE A 687 -14.68 -10.93 -0.55
C PHE A 687 -14.87 -9.59 -1.25
N TYR A 688 -15.04 -8.51 -0.50
CA TYR A 688 -15.32 -7.18 -1.08
C TYR A 688 -14.21 -6.65 -1.99
N PHE A 689 -12.99 -7.20 -1.91
CA PHE A 689 -11.91 -6.94 -2.85
C PHE A 689 -11.72 -8.05 -3.91
N ASP A 690 -12.72 -8.91 -4.13
CA ASP A 690 -12.65 -9.94 -5.18
C ASP A 690 -12.77 -9.31 -6.57
N GLN A 691 -11.64 -9.08 -7.23
CA GLN A 691 -11.53 -8.60 -8.61
C GLN A 691 -10.97 -9.71 -9.49
N LYS A 692 -11.83 -10.28 -10.37
CA LYS A 692 -11.47 -11.50 -11.13
C LYS A 692 -10.39 -11.28 -12.17
N HIS A 693 -10.44 -10.17 -12.88
CA HIS A 693 -9.51 -9.87 -13.96
C HIS A 693 -8.88 -8.51 -13.74
N THR A 694 -7.56 -8.44 -13.78
CA THR A 694 -6.80 -7.20 -13.74
C THR A 694 -5.73 -7.23 -14.81
N VAL A 695 -5.64 -6.17 -15.61
CA VAL A 695 -4.59 -5.98 -16.64
C VAL A 695 -3.93 -4.63 -16.40
N ASN A 696 -2.61 -4.60 -16.40
CA ASN A 696 -1.84 -3.35 -16.46
C ASN A 696 -0.88 -3.41 -17.64
N ILE A 697 -0.82 -2.34 -18.40
CA ILE A 697 0.14 -2.12 -19.46
C ILE A 697 0.85 -0.81 -19.14
N VAL A 698 2.14 -0.89 -18.86
CA VAL A 698 3.01 0.26 -18.58
C VAL A 698 4.10 0.31 -19.65
N LEU A 699 4.19 1.41 -20.37
CA LEU A 699 5.13 1.59 -21.44
C LEU A 699 5.84 2.93 -21.28
N ASN A 700 7.15 2.94 -21.39
CA ASN A 700 7.97 4.14 -21.45
C ASN A 700 8.76 4.16 -22.76
N TYR A 701 8.73 5.26 -23.48
CA TYR A 701 9.39 5.45 -24.76
C TYR A 701 10.21 6.74 -24.77
N LYS A 702 11.53 6.61 -24.96
CA LYS A 702 12.43 7.73 -25.19
C LYS A 702 12.29 8.25 -26.63
N ILE A 703 11.68 9.38 -26.83
CA ILE A 703 11.57 10.02 -28.14
C ILE A 703 12.97 10.48 -28.57
N ASN A 704 13.68 11.18 -27.67
CA ASN A 704 15.03 11.67 -27.89
C ASN A 704 15.75 11.84 -26.52
N SER A 705 16.90 12.51 -26.49
CA SER A 705 17.69 12.70 -25.26
C SER A 705 17.04 13.60 -24.22
N TRP A 706 16.10 14.45 -24.62
CA TRP A 706 15.44 15.41 -23.73
C TRP A 706 13.95 15.14 -23.51
N LEU A 707 13.31 14.17 -24.17
CA LEU A 707 11.87 13.91 -24.08
C LEU A 707 11.54 12.42 -24.00
N ASP A 708 10.91 12.03 -22.91
CA ASP A 708 10.32 10.70 -22.71
C ASP A 708 8.79 10.79 -22.69
N VAL A 709 8.11 9.73 -23.19
CA VAL A 709 6.66 9.57 -23.12
C VAL A 709 6.33 8.26 -22.40
N GLY A 710 5.57 8.37 -21.34
CA GLY A 710 5.03 7.23 -20.60
C GLY A 710 3.55 7.02 -20.93
N MET A 711 3.10 5.77 -20.90
CA MET A 711 1.71 5.36 -21.00
C MET A 711 1.41 4.28 -19.97
N LYS A 712 0.29 4.42 -19.25
CA LYS A 712 -0.24 3.38 -18.36
C LYS A 712 -1.70 3.16 -18.69
N TRP A 713 -2.05 1.93 -19.06
CA TRP A 713 -3.44 1.50 -19.19
C TRP A 713 -3.75 0.45 -18.13
N HIS A 714 -4.82 0.68 -17.40
CA HIS A 714 -5.31 -0.23 -16.37
C HIS A 714 -6.73 -0.68 -16.69
N TYR A 715 -6.99 -1.96 -16.52
CA TYR A 715 -8.31 -2.58 -16.57
C TYR A 715 -8.53 -3.46 -15.36
N GLY A 716 -9.72 -3.35 -14.73
CA GLY A 716 -10.17 -4.22 -13.66
C GLY A 716 -11.63 -4.61 -13.83
N SER A 717 -11.96 -5.89 -13.65
CA SER A 717 -13.37 -6.29 -13.54
C SER A 717 -13.98 -5.69 -12.27
N GLY A 718 -15.30 -5.47 -12.26
CA GLY A 718 -15.99 -4.81 -11.15
C GLY A 718 -15.85 -5.56 -9.82
N PHE A 719 -15.66 -4.80 -8.75
CA PHE A 719 -15.71 -5.33 -7.38
C PHE A 719 -17.14 -5.72 -6.98
N PRO A 720 -17.33 -6.69 -6.06
CA PRO A 720 -18.62 -6.96 -5.46
C PRO A 720 -19.17 -5.73 -4.74
N THR A 721 -20.50 -5.54 -4.82
CA THR A 721 -21.19 -4.48 -4.10
C THR A 721 -22.57 -4.92 -3.69
N ASN A 722 -23.21 -4.17 -2.81
CA ASN A 722 -24.58 -4.39 -2.41
C ASN A 722 -25.51 -3.56 -3.31
N GLU A 723 -26.47 -4.23 -3.94
CA GLU A 723 -27.53 -3.53 -4.68
C GLU A 723 -28.79 -3.44 -3.83
N ALA A 724 -29.38 -2.26 -3.77
CA ALA A 724 -30.68 -2.11 -3.14
C ALA A 724 -31.74 -2.85 -3.94
N VAL A 725 -32.61 -3.59 -3.26
CA VAL A 725 -33.68 -4.40 -3.87
C VAL A 725 -35.02 -3.65 -3.92
N GLY A 726 -35.14 -2.56 -3.19
CA GLY A 726 -36.35 -1.77 -3.12
C GLY A 726 -36.32 -0.71 -2.02
N ILE A 727 -37.53 -0.30 -1.61
CA ILE A 727 -37.73 0.57 -0.46
C ILE A 727 -38.65 -0.11 0.53
N LYS A 728 -38.48 0.19 1.82
CA LYS A 728 -39.33 -0.33 2.89
C LYS A 728 -39.71 0.77 3.88
N PRO A 729 -40.88 0.68 4.55
CA PRO A 729 -41.21 1.61 5.60
C PRO A 729 -40.17 1.57 6.71
N ARG A 730 -39.80 2.75 7.22
CA ARG A 730 -38.94 2.84 8.40
C ARG A 730 -39.76 2.45 9.64
N ILE A 731 -39.24 1.50 10.41
CA ILE A 731 -39.84 1.07 11.66
C ILE A 731 -38.94 1.60 12.78
N VAL A 732 -39.57 2.30 13.73
CA VAL A 732 -38.91 2.84 14.92
C VAL A 732 -39.58 2.28 16.16
N LEU A 733 -38.82 2.21 17.27
CA LEU A 733 -39.36 1.85 18.57
C LEU A 733 -39.77 3.15 19.30
N VAL A 734 -40.97 3.17 19.87
CA VAL A 734 -41.47 4.30 20.66
C VAL A 734 -41.84 3.84 22.07
N ASP A 735 -41.70 4.72 23.03
CA ASP A 735 -42.16 4.52 24.39
C ASP A 735 -43.63 4.97 24.49
N GLN A 736 -44.55 4.03 24.32
CA GLN A 736 -45.98 4.33 24.40
C GLN A 736 -46.52 4.33 25.84
N ASN A 737 -45.84 3.70 26.77
CA ASN A 737 -46.24 3.60 28.17
C ASN A 737 -45.55 4.61 29.09
N PHE A 738 -44.67 5.46 28.53
CA PHE A 738 -43.90 6.51 29.23
C PHE A 738 -43.04 6.00 30.40
N ASP A 739 -42.54 4.76 30.29
CA ASP A 739 -41.65 4.18 31.29
C ASP A 739 -40.16 4.42 31.04
N GLY A 740 -39.87 5.19 29.97
CA GLY A 740 -38.49 5.50 29.53
C GLY A 740 -37.86 4.40 28.67
N LYS A 741 -38.68 3.38 28.21
CA LYS A 741 -38.22 2.29 27.33
C LYS A 741 -39.03 2.25 26.05
N PRO A 742 -38.42 2.60 24.94
CA PRO A 742 -39.08 2.50 23.64
C PRO A 742 -39.13 1.02 23.20
N GLU A 743 -40.24 0.37 23.44
CA GLU A 743 -40.42 -1.07 23.15
C GLU A 743 -41.48 -1.31 22.05
N THR A 744 -42.36 -0.36 21.75
CA THR A 744 -43.44 -0.52 20.78
C THR A 744 -42.96 -0.19 19.37
N PRO A 745 -42.97 -1.15 18.43
CA PRO A 745 -42.59 -0.89 17.05
C PRO A 745 -43.71 -0.15 16.31
N VAL A 746 -43.37 0.96 15.72
CA VAL A 746 -44.31 1.75 14.88
C VAL A 746 -43.67 2.12 13.55
N ILE A 747 -44.45 2.30 12.52
CA ILE A 747 -43.97 2.87 11.26
C ILE A 747 -43.76 4.37 11.46
N ALA A 748 -42.57 4.85 11.12
CA ALA A 748 -42.24 6.27 11.22
C ALA A 748 -43.06 7.06 10.16
N THR A 749 -43.62 8.19 10.58
CA THR A 749 -44.38 9.10 9.74
C THR A 749 -43.91 10.55 9.91
N ARG A 750 -44.01 11.36 8.85
CA ARG A 750 -43.55 12.76 8.88
C ARG A 750 -44.31 13.61 9.89
N GLN A 751 -45.61 13.37 10.05
CA GLN A 751 -46.51 14.15 10.89
C GLN A 751 -46.69 13.54 12.31
N GLY A 752 -45.97 12.44 12.62
CA GLY A 752 -46.18 11.70 13.87
C GLY A 752 -47.55 11.05 13.97
N SER A 753 -47.96 10.65 15.17
CA SER A 753 -49.25 9.93 15.38
C SER A 753 -50.48 10.82 15.56
N GLY A 754 -50.31 12.14 15.45
CA GLY A 754 -51.41 13.10 15.75
C GLY A 754 -52.47 13.22 14.68
N LEU A 755 -52.24 12.72 13.47
CA LEU A 755 -53.18 12.74 12.35
C LEU A 755 -53.84 11.37 12.13
N PRO A 756 -55.02 11.29 11.47
CA PRO A 756 -55.57 10.03 10.99
C PRO A 756 -54.56 9.28 10.09
N GLN A 757 -54.55 7.94 10.18
CA GLN A 757 -53.57 7.11 9.48
C GLN A 757 -53.55 7.26 7.94
N ASP A 758 -54.64 7.69 7.35
CA ASP A 758 -54.78 8.01 5.92
C ASP A 758 -54.18 9.36 5.51
N ARG A 759 -53.65 10.13 6.49
CA ARG A 759 -52.95 11.40 6.30
C ARG A 759 -51.53 11.42 6.87
N GLN A 760 -51.12 10.33 7.54
CA GLN A 760 -49.75 10.19 8.05
C GLN A 760 -48.85 9.65 6.95
N GLU A 761 -47.99 10.49 6.37
CA GLU A 761 -47.05 10.10 5.33
C GLU A 761 -45.91 9.26 5.92
N VAL A 762 -45.69 8.08 5.35
CA VAL A 762 -44.70 7.12 5.78
C VAL A 762 -43.32 7.57 5.36
N ILE A 763 -42.35 7.45 6.26
CA ILE A 763 -40.92 7.60 5.95
C ILE A 763 -40.37 6.26 5.48
N TYR A 764 -39.65 6.26 4.37
CA TYR A 764 -39.09 5.07 3.76
C TYR A 764 -37.58 5.04 3.86
N ASP A 765 -37.03 3.83 4.08
CA ASP A 765 -35.61 3.52 3.97
C ASP A 765 -35.36 2.71 2.70
N VAL A 766 -34.12 2.79 2.20
CA VAL A 766 -33.63 1.90 1.14
C VAL A 766 -33.50 0.48 1.69
N ASP A 767 -34.03 -0.50 0.96
CA ASP A 767 -33.94 -1.90 1.32
C ASP A 767 -32.83 -2.59 0.51
N TYR A 768 -31.78 -3.05 1.20
CA TYR A 768 -30.66 -3.82 0.62
C TYR A 768 -30.89 -5.33 0.66
N GLY A 769 -32.02 -5.80 1.17
CA GLY A 769 -32.28 -7.22 1.35
C GLY A 769 -31.28 -7.90 2.30
N ASP A 770 -31.31 -9.24 2.30
CA ASP A 770 -30.44 -10.06 3.17
C ASP A 770 -29.15 -10.55 2.47
N ASN A 771 -29.03 -10.38 1.15
CA ASN A 771 -27.88 -10.85 0.38
C ASN A 771 -26.82 -9.75 0.26
N LYS A 772 -25.67 -9.96 0.93
CA LYS A 772 -24.50 -9.08 0.79
C LYS A 772 -23.70 -9.44 -0.46
N TRP A 773 -23.11 -8.43 -1.10
CA TRP A 773 -22.19 -8.57 -2.25
C TRP A 773 -22.87 -9.30 -3.43
N ASN A 774 -24.15 -8.98 -3.68
CA ASN A 774 -25.02 -9.67 -4.62
C ASN A 774 -24.79 -9.32 -6.09
N VAL A 775 -24.14 -8.17 -6.35
CA VAL A 775 -23.82 -7.70 -7.70
C VAL A 775 -22.36 -7.23 -7.81
N ARG A 776 -21.93 -6.91 -9.00
CA ARG A 776 -20.62 -6.31 -9.26
C ARG A 776 -20.79 -4.93 -9.88
N LEU A 777 -19.88 -4.02 -9.49
CA LEU A 777 -19.71 -2.73 -10.14
C LEU A 777 -19.37 -2.92 -11.63
N PRO A 778 -19.57 -1.93 -12.48
CA PRO A 778 -19.06 -1.91 -13.85
C PRO A 778 -17.54 -2.09 -13.86
N SER A 779 -17.02 -2.63 -14.96
CA SER A 779 -15.57 -2.75 -15.13
C SER A 779 -14.92 -1.36 -15.14
N TYR A 780 -13.81 -1.28 -14.44
CA TYR A 780 -12.94 -0.12 -14.41
C TYR A 780 -11.93 -0.18 -15.56
N HIS A 781 -11.68 0.93 -16.24
CA HIS A 781 -10.47 1.09 -17.05
C HIS A 781 -10.08 2.56 -17.22
N ARG A 782 -8.78 2.81 -17.32
CA ARG A 782 -8.20 4.14 -17.38
C ARG A 782 -6.91 4.14 -18.21
N LEU A 783 -6.73 5.19 -19.00
CA LEU A 783 -5.48 5.47 -19.71
C LEU A 783 -4.87 6.75 -19.14
N ASP A 784 -3.61 6.67 -18.73
CA ASP A 784 -2.81 7.80 -18.27
C ASP A 784 -1.60 7.98 -19.20
N ILE A 785 -1.25 9.22 -19.52
CA ILE A 785 -0.12 9.56 -20.39
C ILE A 785 0.72 10.64 -19.73
N ARG A 786 2.04 10.45 -19.71
CA ARG A 786 3.01 11.39 -19.14
C ARG A 786 4.05 11.77 -20.18
N PHE A 787 4.31 13.06 -20.30
CA PHE A 787 5.42 13.64 -21.05
C PHE A 787 6.44 14.13 -20.05
N THR A 788 7.69 13.70 -20.17
CA THR A 788 8.78 14.10 -19.26
C THR A 788 9.91 14.70 -20.08
N ALA A 789 10.22 15.97 -19.81
CA ALA A 789 11.30 16.71 -20.46
C ALA A 789 12.47 16.90 -19.50
N PHE A 790 13.68 16.69 -20.00
CA PHE A 790 14.95 16.84 -19.28
C PHE A 790 15.74 18.01 -19.85
N ALA A 791 16.36 18.79 -18.99
CA ALA A 791 17.22 19.90 -19.37
C ALA A 791 18.34 20.08 -18.35
N ASP A 792 19.56 20.33 -18.84
CA ASP A 792 20.70 20.69 -18.01
C ASP A 792 20.90 22.18 -18.11
N TYR A 793 20.73 22.91 -17.01
CA TYR A 793 20.84 24.35 -16.98
C TYR A 793 21.51 24.80 -15.66
N TRP A 794 22.54 25.65 -15.72
CA TRP A 794 23.29 26.12 -14.56
C TRP A 794 23.93 25.03 -13.71
N ASP A 795 24.45 23.96 -14.34
CA ASP A 795 24.97 22.78 -13.67
C ASP A 795 23.95 22.05 -12.76
N LEU A 796 22.65 22.21 -13.07
CA LEU A 796 21.53 21.57 -12.40
C LEU A 796 20.76 20.70 -13.38
N ASP A 797 20.36 19.51 -12.92
CA ASP A 797 19.52 18.58 -13.68
C ASP A 797 18.04 18.93 -13.47
N TRP A 798 17.41 19.50 -14.50
CA TRP A 798 15.98 19.83 -14.50
C TRP A 798 15.15 18.75 -15.15
N THR A 799 14.05 18.43 -14.54
CA THR A 799 13.01 17.55 -15.08
C THR A 799 11.67 18.24 -14.97
N PHE A 800 10.97 18.35 -16.08
CA PHE A 800 9.60 18.89 -16.15
C PHE A 800 8.68 17.79 -16.65
N TYR A 801 7.46 17.75 -16.15
CA TYR A 801 6.48 16.77 -16.66
C TYR A 801 5.06 17.33 -16.74
N LEU A 802 4.34 16.79 -17.71
CA LEU A 802 2.89 16.88 -17.86
C LEU A 802 2.33 15.47 -17.79
N ASP A 803 1.51 15.19 -16.79
CA ASP A 803 0.81 13.91 -16.63
C ASP A 803 -0.69 14.13 -16.81
N VAL A 804 -1.32 13.38 -17.71
CA VAL A 804 -2.75 13.44 -17.97
C VAL A 804 -3.38 12.13 -17.52
N ILE A 805 -4.10 12.21 -16.41
CA ILE A 805 -4.81 11.09 -15.81
C ILE A 805 -6.18 10.94 -16.50
N ASN A 806 -6.59 9.72 -16.80
CA ASN A 806 -7.87 9.39 -17.42
C ASN A 806 -8.10 10.14 -18.75
N VAL A 807 -7.17 9.98 -19.70
CA VAL A 807 -7.10 10.72 -20.99
C VAL A 807 -8.41 10.71 -21.76
N TYR A 808 -9.16 9.62 -21.76
CA TYR A 808 -10.45 9.52 -22.45
C TYR A 808 -11.67 9.82 -21.56
N ASN A 809 -11.44 10.41 -20.39
CA ASN A 809 -12.47 10.94 -19.48
C ASN A 809 -13.60 9.93 -19.16
N ARG A 810 -13.26 8.67 -18.90
CA ARG A 810 -14.25 7.66 -18.54
C ARG A 810 -14.79 7.91 -17.13
N SER A 811 -16.10 7.90 -16.98
CA SER A 811 -16.80 7.87 -15.70
C SER A 811 -16.71 6.46 -15.09
N ASN A 812 -15.65 6.17 -14.33
CA ASN A 812 -15.50 4.94 -13.58
C ASN A 812 -16.28 5.04 -12.28
N VAL A 813 -17.10 4.05 -11.99
CA VAL A 813 -17.99 4.06 -10.82
C VAL A 813 -17.28 3.47 -9.61
N ILE A 814 -17.25 4.24 -8.51
CA ILE A 814 -16.74 3.76 -7.21
C ILE A 814 -17.82 3.09 -6.37
N ASN A 815 -19.05 3.62 -6.43
CA ASN A 815 -20.21 3.13 -5.69
C ASN A 815 -21.50 3.66 -6.33
N TYR A 816 -22.63 3.14 -5.88
CA TYR A 816 -23.95 3.70 -6.17
C TYR A 816 -24.59 4.21 -4.89
N ASP A 817 -25.08 5.43 -4.92
CA ASP A 817 -25.94 5.96 -3.88
C ASP A 817 -27.38 5.63 -4.22
N TYR A 818 -28.05 5.01 -3.26
CA TYR A 818 -29.46 4.66 -3.38
C TYR A 818 -30.29 5.57 -2.47
N PHE A 819 -31.39 6.06 -2.98
CA PHE A 819 -32.28 6.95 -2.23
C PHE A 819 -33.75 6.66 -2.56
N VAL A 820 -34.62 7.14 -1.71
CA VAL A 820 -36.06 7.10 -1.93
C VAL A 820 -36.45 8.38 -2.66
N SER A 821 -36.96 8.26 -3.87
CA SER A 821 -37.47 9.41 -4.65
C SER A 821 -38.84 9.87 -4.18
N ASP A 822 -39.24 11.09 -4.57
CA ASP A 822 -40.54 11.68 -4.23
C ASP A 822 -41.74 10.85 -4.71
N ASN A 823 -41.54 10.05 -5.75
CA ASN A 823 -42.55 9.14 -6.28
C ASN A 823 -42.60 7.78 -5.57
N LEU A 824 -41.94 7.64 -4.43
CA LEU A 824 -41.77 6.37 -3.70
C LEU A 824 -41.18 5.25 -4.56
N ALA A 825 -40.19 5.58 -5.36
CA ALA A 825 -39.41 4.64 -6.13
C ALA A 825 -37.96 4.64 -5.64
N LEU A 826 -37.27 3.51 -5.82
CA LEU A 826 -35.85 3.41 -5.56
C LEU A 826 -35.08 4.27 -6.60
N GLY A 827 -34.42 5.31 -6.15
CA GLY A 827 -33.45 6.06 -6.94
C GLY A 827 -32.06 5.45 -6.86
N LYS A 828 -31.26 5.63 -7.93
CA LYS A 828 -29.87 5.13 -8.00
C LYS A 828 -29.02 6.17 -8.74
N GLU A 829 -27.95 6.62 -8.10
CA GLU A 829 -27.01 7.58 -8.66
C GLU A 829 -25.59 7.01 -8.57
N ALA A 830 -24.78 7.22 -9.63
CA ALA A 830 -23.41 6.73 -9.66
C ALA A 830 -22.45 7.76 -9.06
N VAL A 831 -21.69 7.34 -8.07
CA VAL A 831 -20.53 8.08 -7.57
C VAL A 831 -19.32 7.73 -8.42
N ASN A 832 -18.75 8.71 -9.09
CA ASN A 832 -17.68 8.51 -10.06
C ASN A 832 -16.29 8.76 -9.46
N MET A 833 -15.30 8.08 -10.01
CA MET A 833 -13.88 8.27 -9.73
C MET A 833 -13.35 9.51 -10.48
N PHE A 834 -12.03 9.68 -10.53
CA PHE A 834 -11.41 10.84 -11.16
C PHE A 834 -11.82 11.02 -12.64
N PRO A 835 -12.25 12.22 -13.04
CA PRO A 835 -12.40 12.62 -14.45
C PRO A 835 -11.01 12.77 -15.09
N ILE A 836 -10.93 13.34 -16.28
CA ILE A 836 -9.65 13.74 -16.86
C ILE A 836 -8.99 14.82 -15.99
N ILE A 837 -7.74 14.56 -15.55
CA ILE A 837 -6.99 15.48 -14.70
C ILE A 837 -5.59 15.68 -15.31
N PRO A 838 -5.31 16.84 -15.92
CA PRO A 838 -3.96 17.22 -16.28
C PRO A 838 -3.20 17.71 -15.04
N THR A 839 -1.97 17.24 -14.87
CA THR A 839 -1.09 17.62 -13.76
C THR A 839 0.26 18.03 -14.27
N LEU A 840 0.88 18.99 -13.62
CA LEU A 840 2.20 19.51 -13.95
C LEU A 840 3.12 19.36 -12.74
N GLY A 841 4.40 19.18 -13.00
CA GLY A 841 5.40 19.23 -11.97
C GLY A 841 6.80 19.41 -12.51
N PHE A 842 7.72 19.70 -11.60
CA PHE A 842 9.13 19.81 -11.92
C PHE A 842 10.00 19.26 -10.80
N SER A 843 11.20 18.87 -11.15
CA SER A 843 12.24 18.43 -10.21
C SER A 843 13.58 19.03 -10.61
N VAL A 844 14.36 19.45 -9.64
CA VAL A 844 15.72 19.97 -9.80
C VAL A 844 16.66 19.18 -8.92
N LYS A 845 17.81 18.70 -9.44
CA LYS A 845 18.85 18.00 -8.68
C LYS A 845 20.19 18.73 -8.80
N PHE A 846 21.00 18.69 -7.71
CA PHE A 846 22.32 19.33 -7.63
C PHE A 846 23.34 18.54 -6.79
#